data_9a7d55116c02a24d435c56385a9981f1
#
_entry.id   9a7d55116c02a24d435c56385a9981f1
#
_cell.length_a   1.000
_cell.length_b   1.000
_cell.length_c   1.000
_cell.angle_alpha   90.00
_cell.angle_beta   90.00
_cell.angle_gamma   90.00
#
_symmetry.space_group_name_H-M   'P 1'
#
loop_
_entity.id
_entity.type
_entity.pdbx_description
1 polymer ?
#
loop_
_entity_poly.entity_id
_entity_poly.type
_entity_poly.pdbx_seq_one_letter_code
_entity_poly.pdbx_strand_id
1 'polypeptide(L)'
;MSDNPLRSTEFEIPFDKIKPEHVVPAMREALAEAETRLAALEAGEAEPNYDNTVQALDDLVEDVVHPYRLARHLIGVLDGPELRAAVNEVLPEVTAFLARLSTNHELWKSLAAYSATEEGAALEGVRARHVSKTLDEFRRAGANLPAAARRRVEELKVELARLTTKFAENVLDATNAYELLIEDEGRLAGLPEGAVRRARASAASRGVAGYRFTLQAPSYLTFIKYAEDRELRRELFQAFLAVGTVQPHDNRGIMRDILALRRELAELLGYADFADLQTEDRMIKSGARAARFESDLVTRTRPYFEAESAELQRFAATELGIVRLEPWDVTFAAEKLRMARFDVDEEALRPYFPLPQVLDGLFDLTQKLFGAKVTPVTGVPTWHPEVAVYHLEHEDGTFLGSLYADWFPRESKRNGAWMNGLLTGGPTSDGFAPHVGIIACNFTPPEDGRPALLTHAEVETVFHEFGHLLHHLLSRVEVRARSSMNVSWDFVELPSQIMENWTWEQKALDLFARHHETGEALPTELFERLARSRNFMAASAQMRQLMLGTVDLALHREFDPAGAVDPIEFGGEVMAPMELRPDFAHGERLARFTHVFSGGYAAGYYSYKWSEVLDADAFSRFVREGIFNPETGRAFAETVLARGDAEDAEQLFRDFMGRDPEMDALIRRSLGETAVEVGLADVAASAGDDA
;
A
#
# COMPACT_ATOMS: atom_id res chain seq x y z
N MET A 1 34.32 -11.50 -11.29
CA MET A 1 32.99 -10.84 -11.37
C MET A 1 32.36 -11.21 -12.69
N SER A 2 31.14 -11.61 -12.73
CA SER A 2 30.41 -11.94 -13.97
C SER A 2 30.30 -10.68 -14.83
N ASP A 3 30.51 -10.80 -16.15
CA ASP A 3 30.31 -9.71 -17.12
C ASP A 3 28.80 -9.40 -17.33
N ASN A 4 27.93 -10.03 -16.58
CA ASN A 4 26.48 -9.87 -16.73
C ASN A 4 26.00 -8.55 -16.11
N PRO A 5 25.42 -7.62 -16.91
CA PRO A 5 25.04 -6.29 -16.45
C PRO A 5 23.92 -6.30 -15.38
N LEU A 6 23.14 -7.38 -15.27
CA LEU A 6 22.11 -7.53 -14.24
C LEU A 6 22.73 -7.75 -12.84
N ARG A 7 23.98 -8.18 -12.74
CA ARG A 7 24.72 -8.35 -11.48
C ARG A 7 25.61 -7.15 -11.12
N SER A 8 25.52 -6.07 -11.90
CA SER A 8 26.29 -4.85 -11.62
C SER A 8 25.81 -4.23 -10.31
N THR A 9 26.78 -3.87 -9.46
CA THR A 9 26.58 -3.09 -8.23
C THR A 9 27.04 -1.64 -8.39
N GLU A 10 27.30 -1.22 -9.62
CA GLU A 10 27.65 0.16 -9.95
C GLU A 10 26.47 1.08 -9.62
N PHE A 11 26.79 2.28 -9.13
CA PHE A 11 25.77 3.28 -8.78
C PHE A 11 24.92 3.67 -10.00
N GLU A 12 25.55 3.87 -11.16
CA GLU A 12 24.86 4.03 -12.43
C GLU A 12 24.52 2.65 -13.01
N ILE A 13 23.32 2.16 -12.73
CA ILE A 13 22.86 0.86 -13.21
C ILE A 13 22.81 0.85 -14.74
N PRO A 14 23.47 -0.10 -15.42
CA PRO A 14 23.59 -0.13 -16.88
C PRO A 14 22.32 -0.66 -17.57
N PHE A 15 21.18 0.03 -17.38
CA PHE A 15 19.87 -0.39 -17.90
C PHE A 15 19.85 -0.56 -19.42
N ASP A 16 20.60 0.25 -20.13
CA ASP A 16 20.76 0.19 -21.60
C ASP A 16 21.41 -1.12 -22.10
N LYS A 17 22.12 -1.85 -21.20
CA LYS A 17 22.81 -3.10 -21.52
C LYS A 17 22.04 -4.34 -21.06
N ILE A 18 21.06 -4.19 -20.16
CA ILE A 18 20.31 -5.33 -19.64
C ILE A 18 19.30 -5.82 -20.68
N LYS A 19 19.33 -7.14 -20.95
CA LYS A 19 18.45 -7.81 -21.92
C LYS A 19 17.86 -9.08 -21.32
N PRO A 20 16.75 -9.63 -21.89
CA PRO A 20 16.11 -10.85 -21.40
C PRO A 20 17.07 -12.04 -21.25
N GLU A 21 18.03 -12.20 -22.17
CA GLU A 21 19.04 -13.28 -22.16
C GLU A 21 19.98 -13.24 -20.95
N HIS A 22 20.09 -12.09 -20.26
CA HIS A 22 20.92 -11.95 -19.06
C HIS A 22 20.27 -12.50 -17.80
N VAL A 23 18.92 -12.63 -17.75
CA VAL A 23 18.17 -12.93 -16.52
C VAL A 23 18.49 -14.33 -16.00
N VAL A 24 18.27 -15.36 -16.82
CA VAL A 24 18.46 -16.76 -16.39
C VAL A 24 19.91 -17.05 -15.98
N PRO A 25 20.93 -16.67 -16.77
CA PRO A 25 22.32 -16.86 -16.36
C PRO A 25 22.68 -16.12 -15.07
N ALA A 26 22.31 -14.83 -14.93
CA ALA A 26 22.60 -14.04 -13.72
C ALA A 26 22.02 -14.69 -12.47
N MET A 27 20.75 -15.10 -12.54
CA MET A 27 20.06 -15.69 -11.38
C MET A 27 20.61 -17.05 -10.99
N ARG A 28 20.91 -17.93 -11.96
CA ARG A 28 21.48 -19.25 -11.67
C ARG A 28 22.90 -19.17 -11.13
N GLU A 29 23.69 -18.23 -11.63
CA GLU A 29 25.01 -17.94 -11.10
C GLU A 29 24.95 -17.43 -9.67
N ALA A 30 24.08 -16.43 -9.40
CA ALA A 30 23.86 -15.90 -8.06
C ALA A 30 23.37 -16.98 -7.07
N LEU A 31 22.43 -17.83 -7.48
CA LEU A 31 21.94 -18.94 -6.66
C LEU A 31 23.02 -19.98 -6.39
N ALA A 32 23.85 -20.34 -7.36
CA ALA A 32 24.94 -21.32 -7.18
C ALA A 32 26.01 -20.81 -6.20
N GLU A 33 26.37 -19.52 -6.30
CA GLU A 33 27.28 -18.87 -5.35
C GLU A 33 26.66 -18.81 -3.94
N ALA A 34 25.37 -18.45 -3.85
CA ALA A 34 24.63 -18.39 -2.58
C ALA A 34 24.53 -19.77 -1.91
N GLU A 35 24.26 -20.85 -2.66
CA GLU A 35 24.25 -22.23 -2.12
C GLU A 35 25.62 -22.62 -1.56
N THR A 36 26.70 -22.24 -2.23
CA THR A 36 28.07 -22.49 -1.76
C THR A 36 28.35 -21.78 -0.44
N ARG A 37 27.96 -20.49 -0.36
CA ARG A 37 28.11 -19.68 0.87
C ARG A 37 27.20 -20.17 1.99
N LEU A 38 25.97 -20.57 1.67
CA LEU A 38 25.04 -21.15 2.64
C LEU A 38 25.61 -22.41 3.28
N ALA A 39 26.15 -23.34 2.48
CA ALA A 39 26.79 -24.55 2.99
C ALA A 39 27.98 -24.25 3.93
N ALA A 40 28.76 -23.20 3.64
CA ALA A 40 29.83 -22.76 4.52
C ALA A 40 29.32 -22.15 5.84
N LEU A 41 28.25 -21.37 5.80
CA LEU A 41 27.58 -20.82 7.01
C LEU A 41 26.98 -21.95 7.86
N GLU A 42 26.35 -22.95 7.27
CA GLU A 42 25.81 -24.13 7.97
C GLU A 42 26.90 -25.01 8.61
N ALA A 43 28.06 -25.12 7.97
CA ALA A 43 29.18 -25.93 8.49
C ALA A 43 29.80 -25.34 9.76
N GLY A 44 29.71 -24.00 9.95
CA GLY A 44 30.14 -23.34 11.20
C GLY A 44 31.61 -23.57 11.53
N GLU A 45 32.51 -23.62 10.54
CA GLU A 45 33.93 -23.97 10.69
C GLU A 45 34.75 -22.90 11.43
N ALA A 46 34.28 -21.65 11.50
CA ALA A 46 34.94 -20.54 12.16
C ALA A 46 34.23 -20.20 13.48
N GLU A 47 34.98 -19.61 14.43
CA GLU A 47 34.39 -19.00 15.62
C GLU A 47 33.42 -17.89 15.20
N PRO A 48 32.14 -17.92 15.62
CA PRO A 48 31.12 -17.00 15.13
C PRO A 48 31.39 -15.56 15.63
N ASN A 49 31.36 -14.61 14.71
CA ASN A 49 31.39 -13.17 14.94
C ASN A 49 30.37 -12.48 14.06
N TYR A 50 30.17 -11.14 14.23
CA TYR A 50 29.19 -10.37 13.47
C TYR A 50 29.38 -10.54 11.96
N ASP A 51 30.62 -10.40 11.47
CA ASP A 51 30.92 -10.37 10.04
C ASP A 51 30.71 -11.73 9.36
N ASN A 52 31.15 -12.83 10.00
CA ASN A 52 31.05 -14.16 9.40
C ASN A 52 29.71 -14.87 9.63
N THR A 53 28.84 -14.32 10.47
CA THR A 53 27.55 -14.93 10.83
C THR A 53 26.38 -14.07 10.36
N VAL A 54 26.32 -12.82 10.82
CA VAL A 54 25.18 -11.93 10.56
C VAL A 54 25.34 -11.21 9.22
N GLN A 55 26.45 -10.51 9.05
CA GLN A 55 26.74 -9.77 7.80
C GLN A 55 26.85 -10.70 6.61
N ALA A 56 27.47 -11.87 6.78
CA ALA A 56 27.62 -12.88 5.73
C ALA A 56 26.25 -13.41 5.26
N LEU A 57 25.25 -13.50 6.15
CA LEU A 57 23.86 -13.88 5.79
C LEU A 57 23.19 -12.75 5.00
N ASP A 58 23.33 -11.50 5.45
CA ASP A 58 22.78 -10.33 4.74
C ASP A 58 23.34 -10.19 3.33
N ASP A 59 24.65 -10.35 3.18
CA ASP A 59 25.33 -10.27 1.89
C ASP A 59 24.91 -11.42 0.96
N LEU A 60 24.71 -12.62 1.52
CA LEU A 60 24.23 -13.77 0.76
C LEU A 60 22.83 -13.52 0.20
N VAL A 61 21.94 -12.94 1.02
CA VAL A 61 20.56 -12.61 0.60
C VAL A 61 20.59 -11.53 -0.48
N GLU A 62 21.38 -10.45 -0.29
CA GLU A 62 21.45 -9.35 -1.24
C GLU A 62 22.02 -9.77 -2.60
N ASP A 63 23.01 -10.66 -2.64
CA ASP A 63 23.60 -11.16 -3.89
C ASP A 63 22.58 -11.90 -4.76
N VAL A 64 21.55 -12.50 -4.16
CA VAL A 64 20.42 -13.13 -4.89
C VAL A 64 19.31 -12.12 -5.18
N VAL A 65 18.97 -11.27 -4.19
CA VAL A 65 17.82 -10.36 -4.29
C VAL A 65 18.10 -9.17 -5.22
N HIS A 66 19.32 -8.64 -5.26
CA HIS A 66 19.66 -7.49 -6.10
C HIS A 66 19.40 -7.72 -7.61
N PRO A 67 20.00 -8.73 -8.28
CA PRO A 67 19.71 -8.99 -9.68
C PRO A 67 18.25 -9.37 -9.95
N TYR A 68 17.59 -10.05 -8.99
CA TYR A 68 16.17 -10.35 -9.09
C TYR A 68 15.29 -9.09 -8.99
N ARG A 69 15.63 -8.14 -8.12
CA ARG A 69 14.98 -6.83 -7.97
C ARG A 69 15.03 -6.04 -9.28
N LEU A 70 16.19 -5.98 -9.93
CA LEU A 70 16.36 -5.30 -11.22
C LEU A 70 15.54 -5.98 -12.34
N ALA A 71 15.54 -7.31 -12.41
CA ALA A 71 14.74 -8.05 -13.38
C ALA A 71 13.23 -7.84 -13.17
N ARG A 72 12.78 -7.86 -11.91
CA ARG A 72 11.39 -7.58 -11.53
C ARG A 72 10.99 -6.13 -11.82
N HIS A 73 11.89 -5.18 -11.61
CA HIS A 73 11.67 -3.79 -12.00
C HIS A 73 11.43 -3.68 -13.51
N LEU A 74 12.28 -4.28 -14.32
CA LEU A 74 12.17 -4.23 -15.78
C LEU A 74 10.86 -4.85 -16.29
N ILE A 75 10.37 -5.95 -15.70
CA ILE A 75 9.02 -6.45 -16.01
C ILE A 75 7.95 -5.42 -15.71
N GLY A 76 8.09 -4.67 -14.62
CA GLY A 76 7.11 -3.64 -14.26
C GLY A 76 7.02 -2.49 -15.25
N VAL A 77 8.10 -2.16 -15.94
CA VAL A 77 8.22 -0.95 -16.78
C VAL A 77 8.49 -1.22 -18.27
N LEU A 78 8.96 -2.41 -18.61
CA LEU A 78 9.36 -2.79 -19.98
C LEU A 78 8.98 -4.26 -20.28
N ASP A 79 7.77 -4.67 -19.86
CA ASP A 79 7.30 -6.03 -20.03
C ASP A 79 7.26 -6.46 -21.50
N GLY A 80 7.69 -7.70 -21.74
CA GLY A 80 7.64 -8.33 -23.05
C GLY A 80 7.71 -9.85 -22.90
N PRO A 81 7.28 -10.61 -23.94
CA PRO A 81 7.20 -12.08 -23.86
C PRO A 81 8.50 -12.75 -23.44
N GLU A 82 9.63 -12.28 -23.97
CA GLU A 82 10.96 -12.85 -23.71
C GLU A 82 11.44 -12.58 -22.28
N LEU A 83 11.30 -11.32 -21.80
CA LEU A 83 11.67 -10.94 -20.44
C LEU A 83 10.78 -11.65 -19.41
N ARG A 84 9.47 -11.69 -19.67
CA ARG A 84 8.50 -12.39 -18.81
C ARG A 84 8.81 -13.88 -18.74
N ALA A 85 9.12 -14.53 -19.86
CA ALA A 85 9.50 -15.94 -19.88
C ALA A 85 10.76 -16.19 -19.06
N ALA A 86 11.81 -15.37 -19.24
CA ALA A 86 13.06 -15.51 -18.52
C ALA A 86 12.92 -15.34 -16.99
N VAL A 87 12.13 -14.35 -16.55
CA VAL A 87 11.87 -14.15 -15.10
C VAL A 87 10.98 -15.26 -14.53
N ASN A 88 9.95 -15.71 -15.26
CA ASN A 88 9.09 -16.80 -14.81
C ASN A 88 9.84 -18.13 -14.73
N GLU A 89 10.89 -18.34 -15.54
CA GLU A 89 11.74 -19.53 -15.46
C GLU A 89 12.51 -19.58 -14.14
N VAL A 90 13.07 -18.46 -13.68
CA VAL A 90 13.89 -18.42 -12.45
C VAL A 90 13.12 -18.17 -11.17
N LEU A 91 11.88 -17.64 -11.26
CA LEU A 91 11.04 -17.31 -10.11
C LEU A 91 10.88 -18.48 -9.13
N PRO A 92 10.57 -19.72 -9.56
CA PRO A 92 10.47 -20.85 -8.64
C PRO A 92 11.78 -21.17 -7.91
N GLU A 93 12.93 -21.06 -8.62
CA GLU A 93 14.26 -21.34 -8.08
C GLU A 93 14.61 -20.33 -6.96
N VAL A 94 14.41 -19.03 -7.23
CA VAL A 94 14.64 -17.94 -6.26
C VAL A 94 13.70 -18.07 -5.05
N THR A 95 12.41 -18.31 -5.29
CA THR A 95 11.41 -18.43 -4.23
C THR A 95 11.70 -19.62 -3.33
N ALA A 96 12.08 -20.78 -3.90
CA ALA A 96 12.42 -21.97 -3.14
C ALA A 96 13.69 -21.75 -2.30
N PHE A 97 14.70 -21.07 -2.84
CA PHE A 97 15.92 -20.74 -2.11
C PHE A 97 15.63 -19.86 -0.88
N LEU A 98 14.94 -18.75 -1.07
CA LEU A 98 14.61 -17.81 0.02
C LEU A 98 13.69 -18.44 1.06
N ALA A 99 12.74 -19.30 0.65
CA ALA A 99 11.88 -20.04 1.57
C ALA A 99 12.67 -21.02 2.45
N ARG A 100 13.61 -21.79 1.87
CA ARG A 100 14.50 -22.68 2.61
C ARG A 100 15.39 -21.91 3.59
N LEU A 101 15.89 -20.76 3.17
CA LEU A 101 16.73 -19.91 4.00
C LEU A 101 15.99 -19.51 5.30
N SER A 102 14.76 -19.03 5.18
CA SER A 102 13.96 -18.55 6.33
C SER A 102 13.57 -19.66 7.31
N THR A 103 13.50 -20.92 6.87
CA THR A 103 13.15 -22.09 7.72
C THR A 103 14.39 -22.89 8.16
N ASN A 104 15.59 -22.42 7.83
CA ASN A 104 16.84 -23.13 8.05
C ASN A 104 17.20 -23.20 9.55
N HIS A 105 17.14 -24.40 10.13
CA HIS A 105 17.41 -24.64 11.52
C HIS A 105 18.88 -24.45 11.93
N GLU A 106 19.80 -24.82 11.07
CA GLU A 106 21.25 -24.71 11.39
C GLU A 106 21.69 -23.23 11.36
N LEU A 107 21.18 -22.44 10.43
CA LEU A 107 21.39 -20.99 10.45
C LEU A 107 20.80 -20.35 11.71
N TRP A 108 19.55 -20.72 12.08
CA TRP A 108 18.95 -20.23 13.32
C TRP A 108 19.80 -20.57 14.54
N LYS A 109 20.33 -21.81 14.64
CA LYS A 109 21.24 -22.20 15.73
C LYS A 109 22.53 -21.38 15.75
N SER A 110 23.13 -21.16 14.58
CA SER A 110 24.36 -20.37 14.45
C SER A 110 24.14 -18.94 14.91
N LEU A 111 23.06 -18.30 14.48
CA LEU A 111 22.67 -16.96 14.93
C LEU A 111 22.37 -16.89 16.41
N ALA A 112 21.64 -17.88 16.96
CA ALA A 112 21.33 -17.96 18.38
C ALA A 112 22.63 -18.20 19.24
N ALA A 113 23.55 -19.03 18.76
CA ALA A 113 24.83 -19.25 19.40
C ALA A 113 25.67 -17.96 19.37
N TYR A 114 25.72 -17.26 18.24
CA TYR A 114 26.41 -15.97 18.13
C TYR A 114 25.83 -14.93 19.10
N SER A 115 24.50 -14.78 19.15
CA SER A 115 23.85 -13.80 20.05
C SER A 115 24.17 -14.02 21.53
N ALA A 116 24.55 -15.25 21.91
CA ALA A 116 24.95 -15.62 23.29
C ALA A 116 26.45 -15.47 23.55
N THR A 117 27.28 -15.15 22.57
CA THR A 117 28.71 -14.84 22.76
C THR A 117 28.90 -13.51 23.50
N GLU A 118 30.11 -13.26 24.02
CA GLU A 118 30.45 -11.98 24.65
C GLU A 118 30.30 -10.83 23.66
N GLU A 119 30.74 -10.99 22.38
CA GLU A 119 30.55 -10.01 21.32
C GLU A 119 29.08 -9.80 21.02
N GLY A 120 28.30 -10.84 20.76
CA GLY A 120 26.87 -10.74 20.45
C GLY A 120 26.04 -10.11 21.54
N ALA A 121 26.35 -10.43 22.82
CA ALA A 121 25.67 -9.85 23.98
C ALA A 121 26.07 -8.37 24.25
N ALA A 122 27.23 -7.93 23.75
CA ALA A 122 27.71 -6.57 23.88
C ALA A 122 27.30 -5.64 22.72
N LEU A 123 26.59 -6.15 21.69
CA LEU A 123 26.09 -5.33 20.61
C LEU A 123 25.09 -4.29 21.09
N GLU A 124 25.16 -3.11 20.52
CA GLU A 124 24.25 -1.99 20.78
C GLU A 124 23.65 -1.45 19.47
N GLY A 125 22.63 -0.61 19.58
CA GLY A 125 22.00 0.11 18.45
C GLY A 125 21.45 -0.83 17.38
N VAL A 126 21.59 -0.43 16.11
CA VAL A 126 20.98 -1.14 14.98
C VAL A 126 21.55 -2.55 14.77
N ARG A 127 22.80 -2.82 15.15
CA ARG A 127 23.37 -4.18 15.02
C ARG A 127 22.74 -5.14 16.02
N ALA A 128 22.57 -4.73 17.28
CA ALA A 128 21.84 -5.53 18.27
C ALA A 128 20.40 -5.80 17.83
N ARG A 129 19.73 -4.75 17.33
CA ARG A 129 18.39 -4.85 16.79
C ARG A 129 18.33 -5.80 15.61
N HIS A 130 19.27 -5.72 14.68
CA HIS A 130 19.33 -6.59 13.51
C HIS A 130 19.42 -8.06 13.90
N VAL A 131 20.31 -8.42 14.81
CA VAL A 131 20.43 -9.79 15.34
C VAL A 131 19.12 -10.26 15.96
N SER A 132 18.51 -9.44 16.84
CA SER A 132 17.24 -9.76 17.50
C SER A 132 16.12 -9.97 16.47
N LYS A 133 15.94 -9.02 15.52
CA LYS A 133 14.91 -9.10 14.49
C LYS A 133 15.10 -10.31 13.56
N THR A 134 16.35 -10.60 13.17
CA THR A 134 16.65 -11.77 12.33
C THR A 134 16.31 -13.08 13.05
N LEU A 135 16.64 -13.20 14.33
CA LEU A 135 16.25 -14.36 15.16
C LEU A 135 14.72 -14.50 15.26
N ASP A 136 14.00 -13.37 15.42
CA ASP A 136 12.54 -13.36 15.46
C ASP A 136 11.92 -13.73 14.10
N GLU A 137 12.51 -13.29 12.99
CA GLU A 137 12.10 -13.68 11.63
C GLU A 137 12.22 -15.20 11.43
N PHE A 138 13.35 -15.80 11.83
CA PHE A 138 13.54 -17.26 11.81
C PHE A 138 12.54 -17.99 12.72
N ARG A 139 12.29 -17.46 13.92
CA ARG A 139 11.30 -18.02 14.87
C ARG A 139 9.89 -17.98 14.29
N ARG A 140 9.45 -16.85 13.73
CA ARG A 140 8.15 -16.73 13.07
C ARG A 140 8.03 -17.58 11.81
N ALA A 141 9.14 -17.88 11.15
CA ALA A 141 9.18 -18.84 10.06
C ALA A 141 9.09 -20.30 10.52
N GLY A 142 9.34 -20.57 11.82
CA GLY A 142 9.30 -21.90 12.44
C GLY A 142 10.65 -22.60 12.50
N ALA A 143 11.77 -21.93 12.21
CA ALA A 143 13.11 -22.54 12.18
C ALA A 143 13.56 -23.13 13.53
N ASN A 144 13.06 -22.59 14.65
CA ASN A 144 13.34 -23.05 16.01
C ASN A 144 12.51 -24.28 16.45
N LEU A 145 11.52 -24.70 15.67
CA LEU A 145 10.63 -25.81 16.03
C LEU A 145 11.30 -27.21 15.88
N PRO A 146 10.79 -28.24 16.55
CA PRO A 146 11.17 -29.63 16.29
C PRO A 146 10.89 -30.03 14.82
N ALA A 147 11.68 -30.93 14.27
CA ALA A 147 11.63 -31.33 12.85
C ALA A 147 10.23 -31.71 12.33
N ALA A 148 9.41 -32.39 13.16
CA ALA A 148 8.04 -32.76 12.79
C ALA A 148 7.13 -31.51 12.64
N ALA A 149 7.23 -30.56 13.57
CA ALA A 149 6.47 -29.31 13.53
C ALA A 149 6.91 -28.40 12.37
N ARG A 150 8.22 -28.31 12.08
CA ARG A 150 8.74 -27.59 10.90
C ARG A 150 8.13 -28.12 9.61
N ARG A 151 8.14 -29.44 9.41
CA ARG A 151 7.50 -30.04 8.22
C ARG A 151 6.01 -29.68 8.14
N ARG A 152 5.31 -29.69 9.29
CA ARG A 152 3.88 -29.29 9.28
C ARG A 152 3.70 -27.81 8.89
N VAL A 153 4.54 -26.91 9.37
CA VAL A 153 4.54 -25.49 8.96
C VAL A 153 4.76 -25.34 7.44
N GLU A 154 5.70 -26.11 6.87
CA GLU A 154 5.95 -26.11 5.43
C GLU A 154 4.73 -26.61 4.63
N GLU A 155 4.10 -27.72 5.06
CA GLU A 155 2.87 -28.24 4.46
C GLU A 155 1.73 -27.21 4.52
N LEU A 156 1.54 -26.54 5.66
CA LEU A 156 0.52 -25.50 5.84
C LEU A 156 0.77 -24.30 4.91
N LYS A 157 2.00 -23.85 4.78
CA LYS A 157 2.37 -22.74 3.86
C LYS A 157 2.10 -23.11 2.39
N VAL A 158 2.43 -24.33 1.98
CA VAL A 158 2.16 -24.83 0.60
C VAL A 158 0.66 -24.89 0.33
N GLU A 159 -0.11 -25.44 1.28
CA GLU A 159 -1.57 -25.54 1.11
C GLU A 159 -2.25 -24.17 1.14
N LEU A 160 -1.82 -23.25 2.01
CA LEU A 160 -2.26 -21.86 2.02
C LEU A 160 -1.98 -21.18 0.67
N ALA A 161 -0.77 -21.33 0.13
CA ALA A 161 -0.43 -20.74 -1.18
C ALA A 161 -1.34 -21.30 -2.30
N ARG A 162 -1.64 -22.59 -2.28
CA ARG A 162 -2.57 -23.20 -3.25
C ARG A 162 -3.99 -22.66 -3.11
N LEU A 163 -4.51 -22.56 -1.90
CA LEU A 163 -5.88 -22.10 -1.65
C LEU A 163 -6.04 -20.60 -1.92
N THR A 164 -5.07 -19.77 -1.53
CA THR A 164 -5.08 -18.32 -1.79
C THR A 164 -5.02 -18.03 -3.29
N THR A 165 -4.22 -18.77 -4.05
CA THR A 165 -4.20 -18.70 -5.52
C THR A 165 -5.56 -19.08 -6.11
N LYS A 166 -6.13 -20.21 -5.66
CA LYS A 166 -7.44 -20.67 -6.15
C LYS A 166 -8.56 -19.68 -5.81
N PHE A 167 -8.52 -19.05 -4.64
CA PHE A 167 -9.44 -17.98 -4.27
C PHE A 167 -9.39 -16.83 -5.26
N ALA A 168 -8.18 -16.34 -5.59
CA ALA A 168 -8.01 -15.24 -6.53
C ALA A 168 -8.47 -15.60 -7.96
N GLU A 169 -8.15 -16.80 -8.43
CA GLU A 169 -8.61 -17.32 -9.73
C GLU A 169 -10.14 -17.34 -9.82
N ASN A 170 -10.81 -17.87 -8.78
CA ASN A 170 -12.27 -17.92 -8.76
C ASN A 170 -12.90 -16.51 -8.80
N VAL A 171 -12.32 -15.53 -8.09
CA VAL A 171 -12.78 -14.13 -8.14
C VAL A 171 -12.61 -13.56 -9.55
N LEU A 172 -11.46 -13.78 -10.18
CA LEU A 172 -11.18 -13.30 -11.53
C LEU A 172 -12.14 -13.92 -12.56
N ASP A 173 -12.28 -15.24 -12.53
CA ASP A 173 -13.11 -15.98 -13.46
C ASP A 173 -14.59 -15.62 -13.31
N ALA A 174 -15.09 -15.53 -12.07
CA ALA A 174 -16.47 -15.10 -11.82
C ALA A 174 -16.73 -13.66 -12.28
N THR A 175 -15.76 -12.76 -12.07
CA THR A 175 -15.84 -11.36 -12.52
C THR A 175 -15.90 -11.28 -14.04
N ASN A 176 -15.11 -12.10 -14.73
CA ASN A 176 -15.04 -12.11 -16.20
C ASN A 176 -16.21 -12.87 -16.87
N ALA A 177 -16.86 -13.76 -16.14
CA ALA A 177 -17.97 -14.56 -16.67
C ALA A 177 -19.29 -13.77 -16.82
N TYR A 178 -19.43 -12.64 -16.11
CA TYR A 178 -20.66 -11.85 -16.12
C TYR A 178 -20.65 -10.76 -17.18
N GLU A 179 -21.76 -10.66 -17.89
CA GLU A 179 -22.03 -9.62 -18.90
C GLU A 179 -23.47 -9.10 -18.75
N LEU A 180 -23.61 -7.78 -18.67
CA LEU A 180 -24.88 -7.08 -18.80
C LEU A 180 -24.95 -6.46 -20.19
N LEU A 181 -25.82 -7.01 -21.05
CA LEU A 181 -26.04 -6.52 -22.39
C LEU A 181 -27.32 -5.67 -22.45
N ILE A 182 -27.18 -4.41 -22.87
CA ILE A 182 -28.30 -3.46 -22.99
C ILE A 182 -28.45 -3.10 -24.46
N GLU A 183 -29.63 -3.38 -25.05
CA GLU A 183 -29.92 -3.07 -26.45
C GLU A 183 -30.59 -1.69 -26.59
N ASP A 184 -31.36 -1.26 -25.58
CA ASP A 184 -32.09 0.00 -25.57
C ASP A 184 -31.20 1.13 -25.04
N GLU A 185 -30.79 2.03 -25.95
CA GLU A 185 -29.99 3.22 -25.61
C GLU A 185 -30.67 4.17 -24.61
N GLY A 186 -32.02 4.17 -24.59
CA GLY A 186 -32.78 4.96 -23.60
C GLY A 186 -32.54 4.57 -22.16
N ARG A 187 -32.11 3.33 -21.88
CA ARG A 187 -31.77 2.84 -20.54
C ARG A 187 -30.36 3.24 -20.07
N LEU A 188 -29.59 3.93 -20.92
CA LEU A 188 -28.23 4.41 -20.61
C LEU A 188 -28.23 5.83 -20.04
N ALA A 189 -29.38 6.41 -19.78
CA ALA A 189 -29.52 7.76 -19.25
C ALA A 189 -28.62 7.95 -18.00
N GLY A 190 -27.96 9.11 -17.91
CA GLY A 190 -27.05 9.49 -16.83
C GLY A 190 -25.62 9.00 -16.98
N LEU A 191 -25.34 8.02 -17.84
CA LEU A 191 -23.96 7.54 -18.05
C LEU A 191 -23.14 8.54 -18.85
N PRO A 192 -21.86 8.77 -18.48
CA PRO A 192 -20.94 9.60 -19.26
C PRO A 192 -20.75 9.03 -20.68
N GLU A 193 -20.66 9.93 -21.69
CA GLU A 193 -20.48 9.53 -23.09
C GLU A 193 -19.30 8.59 -23.31
N GLY A 194 -18.18 8.80 -22.61
CA GLY A 194 -17.01 7.93 -22.67
C GLY A 194 -17.30 6.50 -22.21
N ALA A 195 -18.14 6.34 -21.18
CA ALA A 195 -18.57 5.02 -20.72
C ALA A 195 -19.47 4.32 -21.74
N VAL A 196 -20.41 5.05 -22.34
CA VAL A 196 -21.29 4.53 -23.39
C VAL A 196 -20.50 4.09 -24.62
N ARG A 197 -19.51 4.90 -25.06
CA ARG A 197 -18.62 4.53 -26.19
C ARG A 197 -17.83 3.26 -25.89
N ARG A 198 -17.25 3.14 -24.67
CA ARG A 198 -16.52 1.92 -24.26
C ARG A 198 -17.42 0.70 -24.20
N ALA A 199 -18.65 0.84 -23.69
CA ALA A 199 -19.61 -0.27 -23.63
C ALA A 199 -20.02 -0.75 -25.03
N ARG A 200 -20.22 0.17 -25.99
CA ARG A 200 -20.50 -0.16 -27.42
C ARG A 200 -19.31 -0.89 -28.05
N ALA A 201 -18.09 -0.39 -27.86
CA ALA A 201 -16.86 -1.03 -28.35
C ALA A 201 -16.67 -2.44 -27.73
N SER A 202 -16.98 -2.59 -26.45
CA SER A 202 -16.94 -3.88 -25.74
C SER A 202 -17.93 -4.87 -26.33
N ALA A 203 -19.17 -4.46 -26.64
CA ALA A 203 -20.17 -5.32 -27.32
C ALA A 203 -19.70 -5.72 -28.73
N ALA A 204 -19.19 -4.74 -29.49
CA ALA A 204 -18.68 -4.98 -30.85
C ALA A 204 -17.50 -5.97 -30.88
N SER A 205 -16.60 -5.92 -29.91
CA SER A 205 -15.47 -6.85 -29.80
C SER A 205 -15.88 -8.30 -29.56
N ARG A 206 -17.11 -8.51 -29.05
CA ARG A 206 -17.76 -9.84 -28.87
C ARG A 206 -18.71 -10.23 -30.01
N GLY A 207 -18.84 -9.36 -31.02
CA GLY A 207 -19.75 -9.61 -32.15
C GLY A 207 -21.21 -9.47 -31.79
N VAL A 208 -21.59 -8.79 -30.70
CA VAL A 208 -22.95 -8.56 -30.24
C VAL A 208 -23.38 -7.10 -30.45
N ALA A 209 -24.65 -6.87 -30.73
CA ALA A 209 -25.20 -5.52 -30.82
C ALA A 209 -25.50 -4.94 -29.44
N GLY A 210 -25.57 -3.61 -29.34
CA GLY A 210 -25.88 -2.90 -28.07
C GLY A 210 -24.67 -2.50 -27.27
N TYR A 211 -24.80 -2.50 -25.95
CA TYR A 211 -23.86 -1.97 -24.99
C TYR A 211 -23.56 -3.02 -23.92
N ARG A 212 -22.29 -3.42 -23.82
CA ARG A 212 -21.85 -4.45 -22.88
C ARG A 212 -21.17 -3.82 -21.68
N PHE A 213 -21.73 -4.05 -20.49
CA PHE A 213 -21.14 -3.73 -19.20
C PHE A 213 -20.69 -5.00 -18.49
N THR A 214 -19.67 -4.89 -17.65
CA THR A 214 -19.06 -6.02 -16.94
C THR A 214 -18.87 -5.67 -15.47
N LEU A 215 -18.45 -6.67 -14.65
CA LEU A 215 -18.10 -6.45 -13.25
C LEU A 215 -16.65 -5.93 -13.05
N GLN A 216 -15.92 -5.69 -14.13
CA GLN A 216 -14.63 -5.02 -14.06
C GLN A 216 -14.78 -3.60 -13.45
N ALA A 217 -13.88 -3.21 -12.55
CA ALA A 217 -14.02 -2.00 -11.76
C ALA A 217 -14.36 -0.74 -12.57
N PRO A 218 -13.68 -0.41 -13.71
CA PRO A 218 -14.02 0.80 -14.47
C PRO A 218 -15.43 0.76 -15.08
N SER A 219 -15.94 -0.43 -15.43
CA SER A 219 -17.30 -0.60 -15.94
C SER A 219 -18.33 -0.54 -14.82
N TYR A 220 -18.14 -1.34 -13.77
CA TYR A 220 -19.03 -1.43 -12.62
C TYR A 220 -19.19 -0.12 -11.87
N LEU A 221 -18.08 0.49 -11.46
CA LEU A 221 -18.09 1.71 -10.64
C LEU A 221 -18.73 2.89 -11.38
N THR A 222 -18.43 3.03 -12.69
CA THR A 222 -19.05 4.08 -13.50
C THR A 222 -20.56 3.84 -13.64
N PHE A 223 -20.98 2.59 -13.87
CA PHE A 223 -22.40 2.27 -14.03
C PHE A 223 -23.17 2.53 -12.74
N ILE A 224 -22.71 2.00 -11.60
CA ILE A 224 -23.42 2.13 -10.32
C ILE A 224 -23.50 3.59 -9.85
N LYS A 225 -22.52 4.43 -10.25
CA LYS A 225 -22.42 5.84 -9.88
C LYS A 225 -23.36 6.74 -10.72
N TYR A 226 -23.52 6.47 -12.01
CA TYR A 226 -24.13 7.41 -12.94
C TYR A 226 -25.43 6.91 -13.61
N ALA A 227 -25.64 5.61 -13.77
CA ALA A 227 -26.82 5.10 -14.46
C ALA A 227 -28.11 5.49 -13.74
N GLU A 228 -29.07 6.09 -14.46
CA GLU A 228 -30.38 6.50 -13.89
C GLU A 228 -31.32 5.32 -13.74
N ASP A 229 -31.17 4.25 -14.55
CA ASP A 229 -32.00 3.05 -14.47
C ASP A 229 -31.71 2.25 -13.20
N ARG A 230 -32.61 2.38 -12.21
CA ARG A 230 -32.49 1.75 -10.87
C ARG A 230 -32.48 0.23 -10.94
N GLU A 231 -33.27 -0.38 -11.87
CA GLU A 231 -33.35 -1.83 -11.99
C GLU A 231 -32.05 -2.40 -12.53
N LEU A 232 -31.40 -1.72 -13.49
CA LEU A 232 -30.10 -2.12 -14.00
C LEU A 232 -29.00 -1.94 -12.92
N ARG A 233 -29.07 -0.88 -12.10
CA ARG A 233 -28.14 -0.76 -10.96
C ARG A 233 -28.33 -1.93 -9.99
N ARG A 234 -29.55 -2.30 -9.66
CA ARG A 234 -29.85 -3.45 -8.79
C ARG A 234 -29.30 -4.75 -9.38
N GLU A 235 -29.57 -5.03 -10.65
CA GLU A 235 -29.09 -6.23 -11.35
C GLU A 235 -27.57 -6.32 -11.30
N LEU A 236 -26.87 -5.24 -11.68
CA LEU A 236 -25.41 -5.22 -11.70
C LEU A 236 -24.81 -5.32 -10.28
N PHE A 237 -25.43 -4.70 -9.28
CA PHE A 237 -25.03 -4.80 -7.88
C PHE A 237 -25.17 -6.23 -7.35
N GLN A 238 -26.30 -6.89 -7.62
CA GLN A 238 -26.52 -8.27 -7.20
C GLN A 238 -25.55 -9.25 -7.87
N ALA A 239 -25.25 -9.04 -9.14
CA ALA A 239 -24.24 -9.82 -9.85
C ALA A 239 -22.84 -9.62 -9.24
N PHE A 240 -22.48 -8.38 -8.91
CA PHE A 240 -21.22 -8.07 -8.27
C PHE A 240 -21.12 -8.67 -6.87
N LEU A 241 -22.22 -8.71 -6.14
CA LEU A 241 -22.27 -9.32 -4.80
C LEU A 241 -22.11 -10.86 -4.88
N ALA A 242 -22.61 -11.47 -5.94
CA ALA A 242 -22.54 -12.92 -6.16
C ALA A 242 -21.15 -13.44 -6.60
N VAL A 243 -20.19 -12.55 -6.90
CA VAL A 243 -18.82 -12.95 -7.26
C VAL A 243 -18.19 -13.75 -6.10
N GLY A 244 -17.72 -14.97 -6.42
CA GLY A 244 -17.12 -15.88 -5.47
C GLY A 244 -18.11 -16.66 -4.60
N THR A 245 -19.44 -16.59 -4.88
CA THR A 245 -20.46 -17.35 -4.12
C THR A 245 -21.25 -18.32 -4.97
N VAL A 246 -21.01 -18.39 -6.29
CA VAL A 246 -21.75 -19.22 -7.24
C VAL A 246 -20.82 -20.23 -7.91
N GLN A 247 -21.27 -21.51 -8.00
CA GLN A 247 -20.53 -22.56 -8.71
C GLN A 247 -20.33 -22.20 -10.20
N PRO A 248 -19.17 -22.49 -10.81
CA PRO A 248 -18.04 -23.29 -10.26
C PRO A 248 -17.02 -22.45 -9.45
N HIS A 249 -17.24 -21.17 -9.24
CA HIS A 249 -16.30 -20.21 -8.62
C HIS A 249 -16.67 -19.87 -7.17
N ASP A 250 -17.14 -20.85 -6.40
CA ASP A 250 -17.56 -20.65 -5.00
C ASP A 250 -16.35 -20.70 -4.04
N ASN A 251 -16.10 -19.61 -3.35
CA ASN A 251 -14.99 -19.43 -2.42
C ASN A 251 -15.34 -19.73 -0.95
N ARG A 252 -16.60 -19.99 -0.58
CA ARG A 252 -17.01 -20.15 0.83
C ARG A 252 -16.27 -21.26 1.54
N GLY A 253 -16.15 -22.44 0.90
CA GLY A 253 -15.36 -23.54 1.43
C GLY A 253 -13.87 -23.20 1.53
N ILE A 254 -13.32 -22.55 0.49
CA ILE A 254 -11.91 -22.12 0.44
C ILE A 254 -11.62 -21.12 1.56
N MET A 255 -12.50 -20.18 1.86
CA MET A 255 -12.35 -19.24 2.99
C MET A 255 -12.23 -19.96 4.33
N ARG A 256 -13.11 -20.92 4.58
CA ARG A 256 -13.08 -21.75 5.81
C ARG A 256 -11.76 -22.51 5.94
N ASP A 257 -11.33 -23.14 4.86
CA ASP A 257 -10.08 -23.92 4.84
C ASP A 257 -8.86 -22.99 5.08
N ILE A 258 -8.81 -21.82 4.44
CA ILE A 258 -7.75 -20.83 4.68
C ILE A 258 -7.71 -20.39 6.15
N LEU A 259 -8.87 -20.07 6.74
CA LEU A 259 -8.94 -19.66 8.15
C LEU A 259 -8.52 -20.77 9.11
N ALA A 260 -8.88 -22.03 8.81
CA ALA A 260 -8.46 -23.20 9.58
C ALA A 260 -6.94 -23.39 9.55
N LEU A 261 -6.33 -23.32 8.34
CA LEU A 261 -4.88 -23.46 8.19
C LEU A 261 -4.11 -22.30 8.86
N ARG A 262 -4.63 -21.05 8.78
CA ARG A 262 -4.04 -19.90 9.45
C ARG A 262 -4.06 -20.06 10.97
N ARG A 263 -5.17 -20.54 11.54
CA ARG A 263 -5.29 -20.84 12.96
C ARG A 263 -4.28 -21.91 13.39
N GLU A 264 -4.22 -23.05 12.68
CA GLU A 264 -3.26 -24.12 12.96
C GLU A 264 -1.82 -23.62 12.88
N LEU A 265 -1.50 -22.79 11.88
CA LEU A 265 -0.17 -22.19 11.74
C LEU A 265 0.20 -21.32 12.94
N ALA A 266 -0.71 -20.44 13.38
CA ALA A 266 -0.48 -19.58 14.55
C ALA A 266 -0.27 -20.41 15.82
N GLU A 267 -1.10 -21.42 16.07
CA GLU A 267 -0.99 -22.32 17.22
C GLU A 267 0.34 -23.09 17.22
N LEU A 268 0.78 -23.64 16.08
CA LEU A 268 2.07 -24.32 15.94
C LEU A 268 3.26 -23.39 16.23
N LEU A 269 3.15 -22.12 15.88
CA LEU A 269 4.17 -21.09 16.15
C LEU A 269 4.07 -20.48 17.54
N GLY A 270 3.08 -20.90 18.35
CA GLY A 270 2.92 -20.50 19.76
C GLY A 270 2.12 -19.21 19.98
N TYR A 271 1.36 -18.77 19.00
CA TYR A 271 0.47 -17.61 19.10
C TYR A 271 -0.96 -17.99 19.46
N ALA A 272 -1.67 -17.08 20.13
CA ALA A 272 -3.06 -17.30 20.53
C ALA A 272 -4.01 -17.33 19.32
N ASP A 273 -3.75 -16.50 18.33
CA ASP A 273 -4.49 -16.41 17.07
C ASP A 273 -3.58 -15.92 15.91
N PHE A 274 -4.12 -15.93 14.70
CA PHE A 274 -3.36 -15.52 13.53
C PHE A 274 -3.13 -14.00 13.47
N ALA A 275 -3.99 -13.20 14.10
CA ALA A 275 -3.78 -11.76 14.15
C ALA A 275 -2.58 -11.41 15.05
N ASP A 276 -2.38 -12.11 16.18
CA ASP A 276 -1.19 -11.92 17.00
C ASP A 276 0.10 -12.32 16.25
N LEU A 277 0.09 -13.43 15.50
CA LEU A 277 1.21 -13.81 14.62
C LEU A 277 1.56 -12.70 13.61
N GLN A 278 0.55 -12.08 12.99
CA GLN A 278 0.75 -11.07 11.96
C GLN A 278 1.15 -9.70 12.52
N THR A 279 0.74 -9.37 13.74
CA THR A 279 0.94 -8.04 14.33
C THR A 279 2.15 -7.93 15.25
N GLU A 280 2.78 -9.04 15.63
CA GLU A 280 3.93 -9.03 16.56
C GLU A 280 5.07 -8.10 16.11
N ASP A 281 5.43 -8.11 14.84
CA ASP A 281 6.50 -7.28 14.27
C ASP A 281 6.02 -5.94 13.70
N ARG A 282 4.73 -5.63 13.85
CA ARG A 282 4.13 -4.37 13.44
C ARG A 282 4.15 -3.33 14.57
N MET A 283 3.90 -2.07 14.25
CA MET A 283 3.81 -1.00 15.23
C MET A 283 2.69 -1.24 16.25
N ILE A 284 1.56 -1.80 15.82
CA ILE A 284 0.40 -2.13 16.67
C ILE A 284 0.69 -3.24 17.69
N LYS A 285 1.64 -4.15 17.45
CA LYS A 285 2.15 -5.23 18.32
C LYS A 285 1.19 -6.38 18.64
N SER A 286 -0.12 -6.25 18.58
CA SER A 286 -1.06 -7.34 18.86
C SER A 286 -2.40 -7.17 18.18
N GLY A 287 -3.05 -8.28 17.84
CA GLY A 287 -4.40 -8.31 17.30
C GLY A 287 -5.43 -7.67 18.23
N ALA A 288 -5.24 -7.78 19.54
CA ALA A 288 -6.11 -7.13 20.53
C ALA A 288 -5.99 -5.60 20.50
N ARG A 289 -4.79 -5.04 20.31
CA ARG A 289 -4.62 -3.57 20.13
C ARG A 289 -5.21 -3.10 18.80
N ALA A 290 -5.02 -3.88 17.71
CA ALA A 290 -5.61 -3.57 16.42
C ALA A 290 -7.15 -3.54 16.50
N ALA A 291 -7.77 -4.51 17.14
CA ALA A 291 -9.22 -4.55 17.31
C ALA A 291 -9.75 -3.38 18.17
N ARG A 292 -9.05 -3.00 19.25
CA ARG A 292 -9.41 -1.80 20.03
C ARG A 292 -9.31 -0.53 19.20
N PHE A 293 -8.22 -0.36 18.45
CA PHE A 293 -8.02 0.77 17.56
C PHE A 293 -9.18 0.94 16.57
N GLU A 294 -9.58 -0.16 15.88
CA GLU A 294 -10.73 -0.15 14.96
C GLU A 294 -12.03 0.21 15.70
N SER A 295 -12.29 -0.39 16.84
CA SER A 295 -13.49 -0.14 17.67
C SER A 295 -13.59 1.31 18.13
N ASP A 296 -12.49 1.92 18.57
CA ASP A 296 -12.42 3.31 19.00
C ASP A 296 -12.72 4.27 17.83
N LEU A 297 -12.15 4.01 16.65
CA LEU A 297 -12.46 4.79 15.44
C LEU A 297 -13.91 4.61 14.99
N VAL A 298 -14.46 3.40 15.03
CA VAL A 298 -15.88 3.13 14.74
C VAL A 298 -16.77 3.96 15.66
N THR A 299 -16.50 3.96 16.97
CA THR A 299 -17.26 4.71 17.96
C THR A 299 -17.27 6.21 17.66
N ARG A 300 -16.09 6.77 17.36
CA ARG A 300 -15.94 8.20 17.04
C ARG A 300 -16.55 8.59 15.69
N THR A 301 -16.54 7.69 14.71
CA THR A 301 -17.07 7.93 13.35
C THR A 301 -18.59 7.82 13.31
N ARG A 302 -19.18 6.97 14.14
CA ARG A 302 -20.61 6.60 14.09
C ARG A 302 -21.58 7.78 14.06
N PRO A 303 -21.51 8.80 14.92
CA PRO A 303 -22.49 9.92 14.90
C PRO A 303 -22.49 10.66 13.55
N TYR A 304 -21.34 10.81 12.92
CA TYR A 304 -21.19 11.50 11.63
C TYR A 304 -21.69 10.62 10.49
N PHE A 305 -21.39 9.32 10.53
CA PHE A 305 -21.92 8.34 9.58
C PHE A 305 -23.45 8.29 9.61
N GLU A 306 -24.06 8.31 10.79
CA GLU A 306 -25.52 8.36 10.96
C GLU A 306 -26.10 9.67 10.42
N ALA A 307 -25.45 10.80 10.66
CA ALA A 307 -25.86 12.10 10.13
C ALA A 307 -25.79 12.16 8.61
N GLU A 308 -24.66 11.72 8.01
CA GLU A 308 -24.48 11.62 6.54
C GLU A 308 -25.51 10.67 5.91
N SER A 309 -25.75 9.53 6.55
CA SER A 309 -26.73 8.52 6.12
C SER A 309 -28.16 9.08 6.12
N ALA A 310 -28.54 9.79 7.19
CA ALA A 310 -29.84 10.44 7.28
C ALA A 310 -30.02 11.55 6.25
N GLU A 311 -28.96 12.30 5.97
CA GLU A 311 -28.95 13.33 4.95
C GLU A 311 -29.12 12.75 3.55
N LEU A 312 -28.30 11.73 3.22
CA LEU A 312 -28.37 11.05 1.92
C LEU A 312 -29.76 10.45 1.70
N GLN A 313 -30.34 9.83 2.74
CA GLN A 313 -31.71 9.28 2.67
C GLN A 313 -32.75 10.39 2.43
N ARG A 314 -32.64 11.55 3.11
CA ARG A 314 -33.55 12.68 2.88
C ARG A 314 -33.43 13.21 1.45
N PHE A 315 -32.21 13.46 0.98
CA PHE A 315 -31.97 13.92 -0.39
C PHE A 315 -32.53 12.94 -1.44
N ALA A 316 -32.28 11.66 -1.25
CA ALA A 316 -32.81 10.63 -2.15
C ALA A 316 -34.35 10.62 -2.22
N ALA A 317 -35.00 10.83 -1.08
CA ALA A 317 -36.46 10.86 -1.00
C ALA A 317 -37.05 12.13 -1.65
N THR A 318 -36.44 13.32 -1.39
CA THR A 318 -36.98 14.60 -1.87
C THR A 318 -36.62 14.91 -3.32
N GLU A 319 -35.38 14.66 -3.72
CA GLU A 319 -34.87 15.09 -5.02
C GLU A 319 -34.86 13.97 -6.07
N LEU A 320 -34.70 12.70 -5.63
CA LEU A 320 -34.59 11.55 -6.55
C LEU A 320 -35.85 10.66 -6.56
N GLY A 321 -36.83 10.91 -5.67
CA GLY A 321 -38.03 10.09 -5.54
C GLY A 321 -37.75 8.68 -4.97
N ILE A 322 -36.57 8.44 -4.40
CA ILE A 322 -36.17 7.17 -3.79
C ILE A 322 -36.54 7.18 -2.32
N VAL A 323 -37.74 6.74 -2.00
CA VAL A 323 -38.30 6.77 -0.64
C VAL A 323 -37.43 6.02 0.38
N ARG A 324 -36.80 4.92 -0.05
CA ARG A 324 -35.88 4.13 0.75
C ARG A 324 -34.64 3.79 -0.09
N LEU A 325 -33.47 4.21 0.41
CA LEU A 325 -32.20 3.84 -0.18
C LEU A 325 -31.93 2.35 -0.02
N GLU A 326 -31.63 1.69 -1.10
CA GLU A 326 -31.11 0.34 -1.11
C GLU A 326 -29.60 0.38 -1.43
N PRO A 327 -28.82 -0.68 -1.16
CA PRO A 327 -27.38 -0.65 -1.35
C PRO A 327 -26.92 -0.21 -2.76
N TRP A 328 -27.67 -0.56 -3.79
CA TRP A 328 -27.42 -0.15 -5.19
C TRP A 328 -27.77 1.30 -5.51
N ASP A 329 -28.43 2.01 -4.58
CA ASP A 329 -28.78 3.43 -4.73
C ASP A 329 -27.76 4.36 -4.07
N VAL A 330 -26.97 3.87 -3.08
CA VAL A 330 -26.13 4.68 -2.23
C VAL A 330 -25.11 5.50 -3.02
N THR A 331 -24.33 4.84 -3.87
CA THR A 331 -23.29 5.51 -4.69
C THR A 331 -23.89 6.50 -5.70
N PHE A 332 -25.01 6.15 -6.31
CA PHE A 332 -25.75 7.02 -7.22
C PHE A 332 -26.29 8.27 -6.50
N ALA A 333 -26.96 8.08 -5.38
CA ALA A 333 -27.52 9.19 -4.60
C ALA A 333 -26.42 10.11 -4.03
N ALA A 334 -25.31 9.54 -3.58
CA ALA A 334 -24.16 10.29 -3.11
C ALA A 334 -23.57 11.18 -4.20
N GLU A 335 -23.41 10.66 -5.43
CA GLU A 335 -22.94 11.48 -6.55
C GLU A 335 -23.90 12.60 -6.94
N LYS A 336 -25.21 12.33 -6.98
CA LYS A 336 -26.22 13.38 -7.22
C LYS A 336 -26.20 14.46 -6.13
N LEU A 337 -26.04 14.06 -4.85
CA LEU A 337 -25.90 15.00 -3.73
C LEU A 337 -24.61 15.82 -3.84
N ARG A 338 -23.47 15.18 -4.20
CA ARG A 338 -22.19 15.86 -4.40
C ARG A 338 -22.30 16.93 -5.48
N MET A 339 -22.88 16.58 -6.64
CA MET A 339 -23.09 17.52 -7.73
C MET A 339 -24.01 18.69 -7.34
N ALA A 340 -25.08 18.40 -6.58
CA ALA A 340 -26.01 19.45 -6.13
C ALA A 340 -25.37 20.44 -5.12
N ARG A 341 -24.34 20.00 -4.36
CA ARG A 341 -23.71 20.83 -3.32
C ARG A 341 -22.50 21.62 -3.76
N PHE A 342 -21.62 21.01 -4.53
CA PHE A 342 -20.27 21.55 -4.69
C PHE A 342 -19.99 22.12 -6.06
N ASP A 343 -20.71 21.70 -7.10
CA ASP A 343 -20.50 22.16 -8.49
C ASP A 343 -18.98 22.19 -8.84
N VAL A 344 -18.24 21.14 -8.44
CA VAL A 344 -16.79 21.04 -8.68
C VAL A 344 -16.57 20.29 -9.99
N ASP A 345 -16.02 20.97 -10.94
CA ASP A 345 -15.43 20.39 -12.15
C ASP A 345 -13.92 20.17 -11.92
N GLU A 346 -13.52 18.93 -11.64
CA GLU A 346 -12.10 18.56 -11.45
C GLU A 346 -11.28 18.78 -12.72
N GLU A 347 -11.90 18.72 -13.90
CA GLU A 347 -11.24 19.02 -15.18
C GLU A 347 -10.85 20.50 -15.30
N ALA A 348 -11.61 21.41 -14.66
CA ALA A 348 -11.26 22.83 -14.62
C ALA A 348 -9.98 23.13 -13.79
N LEU A 349 -9.52 22.18 -12.99
CA LEU A 349 -8.29 22.30 -12.19
C LEU A 349 -7.03 21.88 -12.95
N ARG A 350 -7.14 20.94 -13.90
CA ARG A 350 -5.99 20.41 -14.66
C ARG A 350 -5.07 21.47 -15.26
N PRO A 351 -5.57 22.58 -15.84
CA PRO A 351 -4.71 23.62 -16.42
C PRO A 351 -3.73 24.24 -15.42
N TYR A 352 -3.99 24.14 -14.13
CA TYR A 352 -3.14 24.69 -13.06
C TYR A 352 -2.08 23.71 -12.55
N PHE A 353 -2.11 22.43 -12.99
CA PHE A 353 -1.20 21.38 -12.54
C PHE A 353 -0.37 20.79 -13.70
N PRO A 354 0.42 21.58 -14.44
CA PRO A 354 1.36 21.01 -15.40
C PRO A 354 2.49 20.28 -14.66
N LEU A 355 2.76 19.03 -15.01
CA LEU A 355 3.73 18.15 -14.32
C LEU A 355 5.09 18.83 -14.05
N PRO A 356 5.73 19.56 -15.00
CA PRO A 356 6.99 20.22 -14.71
C PRO A 356 6.92 21.20 -13.53
N GLN A 357 5.85 22.00 -13.45
CA GLN A 357 5.67 22.97 -12.36
C GLN A 357 5.35 22.29 -11.03
N VAL A 358 4.57 21.19 -11.06
CA VAL A 358 4.30 20.36 -9.87
C VAL A 358 5.62 19.80 -9.30
N LEU A 359 6.51 19.31 -10.17
CA LEU A 359 7.83 18.81 -9.76
C LEU A 359 8.72 19.93 -9.21
N ASP A 360 8.77 21.09 -9.88
CA ASP A 360 9.54 22.25 -9.41
C ASP A 360 9.09 22.67 -8.00
N GLY A 361 7.78 22.73 -7.75
CA GLY A 361 7.24 23.07 -6.43
C GLY A 361 7.49 22.00 -5.37
N LEU A 362 7.41 20.72 -5.72
CA LEU A 362 7.75 19.61 -4.84
C LEU A 362 9.24 19.64 -4.47
N PHE A 363 10.13 19.94 -5.43
CA PHE A 363 11.56 20.04 -5.19
C PHE A 363 11.92 21.25 -4.32
N ASP A 364 11.25 22.39 -4.53
CA ASP A 364 11.37 23.57 -3.67
C ASP A 364 10.89 23.28 -2.22
N LEU A 365 9.77 22.59 -2.09
CA LEU A 365 9.27 22.11 -0.78
C LEU A 365 10.28 21.18 -0.08
N THR A 366 10.82 20.22 -0.82
CA THR A 366 11.82 19.26 -0.32
C THR A 366 13.07 19.98 0.19
N GLN A 367 13.56 20.95 -0.55
CA GLN A 367 14.71 21.78 -0.13
C GLN A 367 14.39 22.59 1.12
N LYS A 368 13.22 23.22 1.19
CA LYS A 368 12.80 24.03 2.35
C LYS A 368 12.65 23.20 3.63
N LEU A 369 12.07 22.01 3.53
CA LEU A 369 11.77 21.17 4.69
C LEU A 369 12.96 20.32 5.13
N PHE A 370 13.60 19.67 4.16
CA PHE A 370 14.57 18.60 4.44
C PHE A 370 16.01 18.98 4.08
N GLY A 371 16.25 20.18 3.53
CA GLY A 371 17.57 20.62 3.07
C GLY A 371 18.11 19.78 1.91
N ALA A 372 17.25 19.04 1.21
CA ALA A 372 17.62 18.18 0.09
C ALA A 372 17.27 18.85 -1.24
N LYS A 373 18.27 19.18 -2.04
CA LYS A 373 18.16 19.78 -3.36
C LYS A 373 18.03 18.68 -4.41
N VAL A 374 17.04 18.80 -5.29
CA VAL A 374 16.83 17.88 -6.42
C VAL A 374 17.23 18.58 -7.71
N THR A 375 18.07 17.94 -8.53
CA THR A 375 18.58 18.48 -9.79
C THR A 375 18.46 17.48 -10.93
N PRO A 376 17.98 17.85 -12.13
CA PRO A 376 17.92 16.96 -13.28
C PRO A 376 19.31 16.59 -13.79
N VAL A 377 19.48 15.35 -14.23
CA VAL A 377 20.74 14.83 -14.79
C VAL A 377 20.49 14.18 -16.14
N THR A 378 21.45 14.34 -17.05
CA THR A 378 21.41 13.74 -18.39
C THR A 378 22.60 12.80 -18.61
N GLY A 379 22.44 11.86 -19.54
CA GLY A 379 23.53 10.92 -19.89
C GLY A 379 23.61 9.68 -19.03
N VAL A 380 22.73 9.52 -18.04
CA VAL A 380 22.61 8.30 -17.21
C VAL A 380 21.84 7.23 -18.00
N PRO A 381 22.28 5.95 -18.01
CA PRO A 381 21.57 4.86 -18.65
C PRO A 381 20.15 4.67 -18.10
N THR A 382 19.16 4.55 -18.98
CA THR A 382 17.75 4.31 -18.64
C THR A 382 17.17 3.17 -19.47
N TRP A 383 16.03 2.60 -19.04
CA TRP A 383 15.31 1.56 -19.78
C TRP A 383 14.39 2.12 -20.88
N HIS A 384 14.05 3.42 -20.83
CA HIS A 384 13.21 4.08 -21.84
C HIS A 384 13.59 5.55 -21.99
N PRO A 385 13.53 6.14 -23.22
CA PRO A 385 13.92 7.54 -23.45
C PRO A 385 13.12 8.58 -22.68
N GLU A 386 11.88 8.28 -22.25
CA GLU A 386 11.01 9.16 -21.46
C GLU A 386 11.33 9.16 -19.96
N VAL A 387 12.23 8.30 -19.50
CA VAL A 387 12.62 8.26 -18.09
C VAL A 387 13.56 9.41 -17.80
N ALA A 388 13.15 10.27 -16.86
CA ALA A 388 13.97 11.35 -16.35
C ALA A 388 14.81 10.86 -15.16
N VAL A 389 16.03 11.41 -15.00
CA VAL A 389 16.89 11.11 -13.86
C VAL A 389 17.19 12.39 -13.09
N TYR A 390 17.15 12.30 -11.77
CA TYR A 390 17.45 13.41 -10.87
C TYR A 390 18.45 12.95 -9.81
N HIS A 391 19.34 13.86 -9.40
CA HIS A 391 20.22 13.70 -8.26
C HIS A 391 19.67 14.47 -7.05
N LEU A 392 19.81 13.88 -5.87
CA LEU A 392 19.53 14.54 -4.61
C LEU A 392 20.84 14.80 -3.87
N GLU A 393 21.03 16.05 -3.42
CA GLU A 393 22.17 16.51 -2.64
C GLU A 393 21.68 17.27 -1.42
N HIS A 394 22.29 17.04 -0.28
CA HIS A 394 22.04 17.86 0.92
C HIS A 394 22.67 19.26 0.78
N GLU A 395 22.20 20.24 1.54
CA GLU A 395 22.69 21.63 1.51
C GLU A 395 24.22 21.75 1.75
N ASP A 396 24.81 20.81 2.49
CA ASP A 396 26.26 20.75 2.73
C ASP A 396 27.06 20.14 1.57
N GLY A 397 26.40 19.77 0.47
CA GLY A 397 26.98 19.13 -0.71
C GLY A 397 27.10 17.61 -0.61
N THR A 398 26.59 16.97 0.44
CA THR A 398 26.57 15.51 0.56
C THR A 398 25.61 14.93 -0.50
N PHE A 399 26.15 14.06 -1.35
CA PHE A 399 25.34 13.34 -2.34
C PHE A 399 24.49 12.25 -1.67
N LEU A 400 23.16 12.34 -1.80
CA LEU A 400 22.21 11.46 -1.13
C LEU A 400 21.84 10.26 -2.01
N GLY A 401 21.69 10.47 -3.31
CA GLY A 401 21.32 9.42 -4.24
C GLY A 401 20.67 9.91 -5.53
N SER A 402 20.12 8.95 -6.29
CA SER A 402 19.46 9.22 -7.58
C SER A 402 18.03 8.72 -7.59
N LEU A 403 17.17 9.48 -8.29
CA LEU A 403 15.80 9.12 -8.65
C LEU A 403 15.72 8.88 -10.15
N TYR A 404 15.21 7.73 -10.56
CA TYR A 404 14.68 7.49 -11.90
C TYR A 404 13.16 7.74 -11.89
N ALA A 405 12.66 8.61 -12.74
CA ALA A 405 11.26 9.01 -12.78
C ALA A 405 10.61 8.62 -14.12
N ASP A 406 9.64 7.74 -14.06
CA ASP A 406 8.93 7.18 -15.20
C ASP A 406 7.42 7.53 -15.11
N TRP A 407 7.04 8.68 -15.66
CA TRP A 407 5.75 9.29 -15.39
C TRP A 407 4.59 8.77 -16.24
N PHE A 408 4.85 8.28 -17.46
CA PHE A 408 3.81 8.08 -18.47
C PHE A 408 3.53 6.59 -18.75
N PRO A 409 2.28 6.26 -19.16
CA PRO A 409 1.88 4.89 -19.50
C PRO A 409 2.52 4.41 -20.80
N ARG A 410 2.75 3.12 -20.90
CA ARG A 410 3.13 2.38 -22.12
C ARG A 410 2.44 1.02 -22.11
N GLU A 411 2.26 0.41 -23.28
CA GLU A 411 1.73 -0.96 -23.38
C GLU A 411 2.55 -1.98 -22.58
N SER A 412 3.87 -1.75 -22.50
CA SER A 412 4.81 -2.59 -21.75
C SER A 412 4.96 -2.24 -20.27
N LYS A 413 4.18 -1.30 -19.74
CA LYS A 413 4.27 -0.85 -18.35
C LYS A 413 3.02 -1.21 -17.56
N ARG A 414 3.18 -1.76 -16.35
CA ARG A 414 2.05 -2.08 -15.48
C ARG A 414 1.31 -0.82 -15.04
N ASN A 415 0.01 -0.95 -14.79
CA ASN A 415 -0.84 0.13 -14.30
C ASN A 415 -0.52 0.48 -12.83
N GLY A 416 -0.98 1.67 -12.39
CA GLY A 416 -0.81 2.20 -11.03
C GLY A 416 0.38 3.13 -10.90
N ALA A 417 0.68 3.52 -9.68
CA ALA A 417 1.88 4.24 -9.30
C ALA A 417 2.64 3.42 -8.25
N TRP A 418 3.95 3.58 -8.20
CA TRP A 418 4.77 2.91 -7.19
C TRP A 418 6.17 3.53 -7.11
N MET A 419 6.73 3.47 -5.91
CA MET A 419 8.16 3.65 -5.66
C MET A 419 8.83 2.30 -5.39
N ASN A 420 10.09 2.13 -5.85
CA ASN A 420 10.96 1.01 -5.47
C ASN A 420 12.39 1.50 -5.22
N GLY A 421 13.05 0.94 -4.19
CA GLY A 421 14.50 1.03 -4.06
C GLY A 421 15.18 0.08 -5.04
N LEU A 422 16.09 0.59 -5.86
CA LEU A 422 16.91 -0.22 -6.79
C LEU A 422 18.23 -0.62 -6.16
N LEU A 423 18.87 0.34 -5.46
CA LEU A 423 20.10 0.13 -4.72
C LEU A 423 19.97 0.77 -3.33
N THR A 424 20.25 -0.01 -2.30
CA THR A 424 20.34 0.50 -0.94
C THR A 424 21.79 0.74 -0.57
N GLY A 425 22.14 2.00 -0.32
CA GLY A 425 23.46 2.41 0.13
C GLY A 425 23.76 1.97 1.57
N GLY A 426 24.95 2.27 2.03
CA GLY A 426 25.42 1.92 3.37
C GLY A 426 26.79 2.49 3.68
N PRO A 427 27.34 2.25 4.89
CA PRO A 427 28.66 2.72 5.27
C PRO A 427 29.75 2.21 4.34
N THR A 428 30.72 3.09 4.06
CA THR A 428 31.94 2.78 3.30
C THR A 428 33.16 3.32 4.07
N SER A 429 34.36 2.97 3.63
CA SER A 429 35.60 3.54 4.19
C SER A 429 35.65 5.06 4.11
N ASP A 430 34.99 5.65 3.12
CA ASP A 430 35.09 7.07 2.77
C ASP A 430 33.79 7.86 3.11
N GLY A 431 32.84 7.21 3.81
CA GLY A 431 31.57 7.83 4.19
C GLY A 431 30.37 6.90 4.06
N PHE A 432 29.34 7.32 3.33
CA PHE A 432 28.11 6.56 3.12
C PHE A 432 27.79 6.46 1.62
N ALA A 433 27.67 5.25 1.10
CA ALA A 433 27.29 5.02 -0.28
C ALA A 433 25.85 5.51 -0.52
N PRO A 434 25.58 6.20 -1.65
CA PRO A 434 24.26 6.75 -1.94
C PRO A 434 23.25 5.67 -2.30
N HIS A 435 21.97 6.01 -2.22
CA HIS A 435 20.85 5.17 -2.61
C HIS A 435 20.41 5.44 -4.06
N VAL A 436 19.73 4.47 -4.68
CA VAL A 436 19.05 4.64 -5.97
C VAL A 436 17.61 4.19 -5.85
N GLY A 437 16.68 5.09 -6.17
CA GLY A 437 15.25 4.82 -6.17
C GLY A 437 14.58 5.12 -7.50
N ILE A 438 13.38 4.61 -7.68
CA ILE A 438 12.52 4.89 -8.83
C ILE A 438 11.12 5.29 -8.37
N ILE A 439 10.52 6.22 -9.10
CA ILE A 439 9.08 6.47 -9.11
C ILE A 439 8.54 6.13 -10.49
N ALA A 440 7.49 5.32 -10.57
CA ALA A 440 6.78 5.03 -11.81
C ALA A 440 5.30 5.32 -11.65
N CYS A 441 4.74 6.07 -12.61
CA CYS A 441 3.33 6.46 -12.66
C CYS A 441 2.73 6.21 -14.05
N ASN A 442 1.44 6.46 -14.20
CA ASN A 442 0.72 6.32 -15.46
C ASN A 442 -0.16 7.56 -15.71
N PHE A 443 0.44 8.74 -15.63
CA PHE A 443 -0.26 10.01 -15.82
C PHE A 443 -0.61 10.27 -17.28
N THR A 444 -1.58 11.15 -17.51
CA THR A 444 -1.92 11.59 -18.87
C THR A 444 -0.68 12.22 -19.53
N PRO A 445 -0.22 11.69 -20.67
CA PRO A 445 0.99 12.18 -21.32
C PRO A 445 0.78 13.60 -21.92
N PRO A 446 1.86 14.31 -22.26
CA PRO A 446 1.77 15.58 -22.98
C PRO A 446 1.16 15.37 -24.37
N GLU A 447 0.29 16.29 -24.80
CA GLU A 447 -0.40 16.25 -26.09
C GLU A 447 -0.32 17.61 -26.82
N ASP A 448 -0.17 17.60 -28.13
CA ASP A 448 -0.23 18.78 -29.00
C ASP A 448 0.67 19.95 -28.57
N GLY A 449 1.86 19.64 -28.05
CA GLY A 449 2.82 20.66 -27.57
C GLY A 449 2.47 21.27 -26.22
N ARG A 450 1.41 20.78 -25.55
CA ARG A 450 1.07 21.12 -24.16
C ARG A 450 1.77 20.16 -23.20
N PRO A 451 2.19 20.63 -22.01
CA PRO A 451 2.73 19.75 -20.98
C PRO A 451 1.67 18.74 -20.50
N ALA A 452 2.10 17.67 -19.82
CA ALA A 452 1.18 16.80 -19.11
C ALA A 452 0.45 17.61 -18.03
N LEU A 453 -0.87 17.63 -18.09
CA LEU A 453 -1.74 18.34 -17.14
C LEU A 453 -2.38 17.32 -16.19
N LEU A 454 -2.04 17.42 -14.92
CA LEU A 454 -2.46 16.45 -13.89
C LEU A 454 -3.85 16.80 -13.31
N THR A 455 -4.58 15.77 -12.86
CA THR A 455 -5.67 15.98 -11.90
C THR A 455 -5.07 16.26 -10.50
N HIS A 456 -5.87 16.79 -9.58
CA HIS A 456 -5.44 16.95 -8.19
C HIS A 456 -5.05 15.61 -7.56
N ALA A 457 -5.79 14.52 -7.81
CA ALA A 457 -5.45 13.18 -7.34
C ALA A 457 -4.12 12.65 -7.92
N GLU A 458 -3.77 12.99 -9.18
CA GLU A 458 -2.46 12.67 -9.75
C GLU A 458 -1.35 13.49 -9.08
N VAL A 459 -1.61 14.73 -8.66
CA VAL A 459 -0.67 15.54 -7.86
C VAL A 459 -0.45 14.90 -6.48
N GLU A 460 -1.52 14.47 -5.79
CA GLU A 460 -1.40 13.72 -4.53
C GLU A 460 -0.53 12.47 -4.72
N THR A 461 -0.73 11.73 -5.81
CA THR A 461 0.08 10.53 -6.13
C THR A 461 1.57 10.87 -6.30
N VAL A 462 1.91 11.98 -6.98
CA VAL A 462 3.32 12.42 -7.10
C VAL A 462 3.94 12.65 -5.72
N PHE A 463 3.24 13.35 -4.84
CA PHE A 463 3.70 13.65 -3.48
C PHE A 463 3.82 12.38 -2.63
N HIS A 464 2.87 11.46 -2.73
CA HIS A 464 2.87 10.17 -2.07
C HIS A 464 4.12 9.35 -2.42
N GLU A 465 4.33 9.07 -3.71
CA GLU A 465 5.47 8.26 -4.17
C GLU A 465 6.81 8.95 -3.84
N PHE A 466 6.83 10.27 -3.85
CA PHE A 466 8.00 11.03 -3.46
C PHE A 466 8.28 10.95 -1.96
N GLY A 467 7.27 10.79 -1.12
CA GLY A 467 7.43 10.54 0.31
C GLY A 467 8.15 9.21 0.59
N HIS A 468 7.77 8.13 -0.11
CA HIS A 468 8.51 6.86 -0.08
C HIS A 468 9.95 7.01 -0.57
N LEU A 469 10.15 7.78 -1.65
CA LEU A 469 11.49 8.05 -2.17
C LEU A 469 12.36 8.79 -1.14
N LEU A 470 11.83 9.80 -0.47
CA LEU A 470 12.55 10.51 0.60
C LEU A 470 12.93 9.57 1.74
N HIS A 471 12.03 8.67 2.15
CA HIS A 471 12.31 7.64 3.15
C HIS A 471 13.46 6.71 2.71
N HIS A 472 13.58 6.43 1.42
CA HIS A 472 14.69 5.65 0.86
C HIS A 472 15.99 6.45 0.78
N LEU A 473 15.98 7.63 0.15
CA LEU A 473 17.19 8.37 -0.17
C LEU A 473 17.82 9.09 1.04
N LEU A 474 17.01 9.44 2.04
CA LEU A 474 17.50 10.10 3.28
C LEU A 474 17.93 9.08 4.34
N SER A 475 17.74 7.79 4.15
CA SER A 475 18.16 6.77 5.11
C SER A 475 19.65 6.80 5.38
N ARG A 476 20.03 6.64 6.65
CA ARG A 476 21.44 6.62 7.12
C ARG A 476 21.75 5.43 8.02
N VAL A 477 20.97 4.36 7.85
CA VAL A 477 21.09 3.14 8.64
C VAL A 477 22.28 2.31 8.13
N GLU A 478 23.18 1.93 9.06
CA GLU A 478 24.38 1.17 8.71
C GLU A 478 24.10 -0.28 8.28
N VAL A 479 22.96 -0.87 8.69
CA VAL A 479 22.57 -2.23 8.34
C VAL A 479 21.55 -2.17 7.20
N ARG A 480 21.92 -2.67 6.02
CA ARG A 480 21.09 -2.62 4.80
C ARG A 480 19.69 -3.21 5.00
N ALA A 481 19.61 -4.34 5.68
CA ALA A 481 18.35 -5.03 5.95
C ALA A 481 17.40 -4.24 6.89
N ARG A 482 17.90 -3.21 7.57
CA ARG A 482 17.13 -2.32 8.47
C ARG A 482 17.03 -0.88 7.93
N SER A 483 17.51 -0.65 6.71
CA SER A 483 17.54 0.67 6.07
C SER A 483 16.28 0.95 5.25
N SER A 484 16.00 2.23 5.02
CA SER A 484 14.99 2.67 4.08
C SER A 484 13.56 2.22 4.48
N MET A 485 12.80 1.73 3.53
CA MET A 485 11.41 1.25 3.70
C MET A 485 11.30 -0.14 4.36
N ASN A 486 12.40 -0.73 4.84
CA ASN A 486 12.37 -2.01 5.58
C ASN A 486 11.88 -1.80 7.02
N VAL A 487 10.80 -1.07 7.19
CA VAL A 487 10.15 -0.75 8.47
C VAL A 487 8.92 -1.62 8.69
N SER A 488 8.30 -1.51 9.87
CA SER A 488 7.02 -2.18 10.14
C SER A 488 5.97 -1.82 9.08
N TRP A 489 5.23 -2.82 8.60
CA TRP A 489 4.25 -2.69 7.50
C TRP A 489 3.20 -1.61 7.74
N ASP A 490 2.75 -1.45 8.99
CA ASP A 490 1.77 -0.45 9.39
C ASP A 490 2.37 0.94 9.70
N PHE A 491 3.66 1.13 9.39
CA PHE A 491 4.36 2.41 9.48
C PHE A 491 4.87 2.91 8.13
N VAL A 492 5.00 2.02 7.15
CA VAL A 492 5.64 2.31 5.85
C VAL A 492 4.96 3.45 5.08
N GLU A 493 3.65 3.64 5.28
CA GLU A 493 2.87 4.68 4.60
C GLU A 493 2.93 6.05 5.29
N LEU A 494 3.49 6.18 6.50
CA LEU A 494 3.62 7.49 7.15
C LEU A 494 4.42 8.50 6.31
N PRO A 495 5.61 8.15 5.77
CA PRO A 495 6.40 9.07 4.94
C PRO A 495 5.72 9.45 3.61
N SER A 496 4.91 8.59 3.04
CA SER A 496 4.17 8.85 1.80
C SER A 496 2.92 9.69 2.04
N GLN A 497 2.05 9.26 2.93
CA GLN A 497 0.78 9.93 3.22
C GLN A 497 0.97 11.32 3.83
N ILE A 498 2.01 11.55 4.63
CA ILE A 498 2.25 12.88 5.18
C ILE A 498 2.50 13.91 4.09
N MET A 499 3.18 13.53 3.00
CA MET A 499 3.46 14.42 1.87
C MET A 499 2.20 14.85 1.11
N GLU A 500 1.18 14.01 1.05
CA GLU A 500 -0.11 14.34 0.44
C GLU A 500 -0.76 15.58 1.06
N ASN A 501 -0.56 15.81 2.36
CA ASN A 501 -1.21 16.91 3.07
C ASN A 501 -0.84 18.28 2.50
N TRP A 502 0.38 18.46 1.96
CA TRP A 502 0.77 19.73 1.32
C TRP A 502 -0.03 20.04 0.06
N THR A 503 -0.59 19.06 -0.62
CA THR A 503 -1.45 19.29 -1.80
C THR A 503 -2.82 19.87 -1.43
N TRP A 504 -3.17 19.88 -0.14
CA TRP A 504 -4.39 20.46 0.42
C TRP A 504 -4.17 21.80 1.15
N GLU A 505 -2.94 22.32 1.12
CA GLU A 505 -2.57 23.58 1.73
C GLU A 505 -2.40 24.67 0.67
N GLN A 506 -3.23 25.73 0.71
CA GLN A 506 -3.17 26.84 -0.28
C GLN A 506 -1.74 27.37 -0.45
N LYS A 507 -1.01 27.59 0.67
CA LYS A 507 0.36 28.09 0.63
C LYS A 507 1.33 27.17 -0.10
N ALA A 508 1.11 25.86 -0.06
CA ALA A 508 1.94 24.91 -0.79
C ALA A 508 1.54 24.87 -2.27
N LEU A 509 0.25 24.93 -2.58
CA LEU A 509 -0.24 25.05 -3.96
C LEU A 509 0.28 26.33 -4.63
N ASP A 510 0.42 27.43 -3.90
CA ASP A 510 0.97 28.69 -4.43
C ASP A 510 2.41 28.55 -4.97
N LEU A 511 3.15 27.50 -4.59
CA LEU A 511 4.49 27.21 -5.12
C LEU A 511 4.43 26.75 -6.59
N PHE A 512 3.39 26.00 -6.99
CA PHE A 512 3.36 25.32 -8.27
C PHE A 512 2.03 25.35 -9.03
N ALA A 513 0.90 25.60 -8.36
CA ALA A 513 -0.41 25.57 -9.00
C ALA A 513 -0.65 26.84 -9.84
N ARG A 514 -0.14 26.82 -11.07
CA ARG A 514 -0.21 27.93 -12.03
C ARG A 514 -0.72 27.47 -13.38
N HIS A 515 -1.62 28.26 -13.97
CA HIS A 515 -2.19 27.97 -15.28
C HIS A 515 -1.09 27.86 -16.35
N HIS A 516 -1.07 26.76 -17.08
CA HIS A 516 0.02 26.42 -18.01
C HIS A 516 0.21 27.41 -19.17
N GLU A 517 -0.81 28.20 -19.57
CA GLU A 517 -0.74 29.18 -20.63
C GLU A 517 -0.54 30.59 -20.08
N THR A 518 -1.28 30.99 -19.03
CA THR A 518 -1.29 32.40 -18.54
C THR A 518 -0.31 32.62 -17.39
N GLY A 519 0.14 31.58 -16.71
CA GLY A 519 0.98 31.68 -15.50
C GLY A 519 0.24 32.17 -14.25
N GLU A 520 -1.06 32.41 -14.33
CA GLU A 520 -1.89 32.86 -13.21
C GLU A 520 -1.98 31.75 -12.16
N ALA A 521 -1.94 32.13 -10.87
CA ALA A 521 -2.11 31.22 -9.76
C ALA A 521 -3.52 30.60 -9.73
N LEU A 522 -3.64 29.43 -9.12
CA LEU A 522 -4.93 28.79 -8.87
C LEU A 522 -5.84 29.76 -8.09
N PRO A 523 -7.03 30.10 -8.62
CA PRO A 523 -7.97 30.97 -7.91
C PRO A 523 -8.38 30.40 -6.57
N THR A 524 -8.35 31.22 -5.51
CA THR A 524 -8.73 30.82 -4.16
C THR A 524 -10.13 30.22 -4.10
N GLU A 525 -11.09 30.78 -4.86
CA GLU A 525 -12.46 30.24 -4.93
C GLU A 525 -12.51 28.80 -5.48
N LEU A 526 -11.65 28.48 -6.44
CA LEU A 526 -11.57 27.14 -7.02
C LEU A 526 -10.99 26.16 -6.01
N PHE A 527 -9.94 26.56 -5.30
CA PHE A 527 -9.35 25.78 -4.21
C PHE A 527 -10.34 25.57 -3.06
N GLU A 528 -11.06 26.62 -2.64
CA GLU A 528 -12.07 26.49 -1.56
C GLU A 528 -13.21 25.54 -1.94
N ARG A 529 -13.62 25.50 -3.21
CA ARG A 529 -14.61 24.52 -3.69
C ARG A 529 -14.05 23.11 -3.60
N LEU A 530 -12.82 22.91 -4.07
CA LEU A 530 -12.12 21.62 -3.95
C LEU A 530 -12.00 21.19 -2.48
N ALA A 531 -11.51 22.07 -1.61
CA ALA A 531 -11.32 21.79 -0.18
C ALA A 531 -12.65 21.44 0.53
N ARG A 532 -13.76 22.13 0.19
CA ARG A 532 -15.09 21.77 0.71
C ARG A 532 -15.58 20.40 0.27
N SER A 533 -15.17 19.94 -0.93
CA SER A 533 -15.55 18.61 -1.42
C SER A 533 -14.73 17.47 -0.80
N ARG A 534 -13.57 17.76 -0.21
CA ARG A 534 -12.64 16.78 0.39
C ARG A 534 -13.33 15.88 1.41
N ASN A 535 -14.12 16.47 2.29
CA ASN A 535 -14.77 15.75 3.38
C ASN A 535 -16.21 15.32 3.07
N PHE A 536 -16.61 15.38 1.79
CA PHE A 536 -17.94 14.90 1.40
C PHE A 536 -18.07 13.39 1.62
N MET A 537 -19.04 12.98 2.44
CA MET A 537 -19.28 11.59 2.83
C MET A 537 -18.03 10.90 3.44
N ALA A 538 -17.19 11.69 4.11
CA ALA A 538 -15.94 11.18 4.69
C ALA A 538 -16.19 10.18 5.83
N ALA A 539 -17.23 10.38 6.64
CA ALA A 539 -17.61 9.43 7.67
C ALA A 539 -18.10 8.10 7.09
N SER A 540 -18.83 8.15 5.99
CA SER A 540 -19.30 6.96 5.28
C SER A 540 -18.13 6.19 4.63
N ALA A 541 -17.18 6.92 4.04
CA ALA A 541 -15.95 6.33 3.49
C ALA A 541 -15.08 5.70 4.59
N GLN A 542 -14.90 6.40 5.71
CA GLN A 542 -14.15 5.90 6.87
C GLN A 542 -14.83 4.67 7.49
N MET A 543 -16.15 4.71 7.74
CA MET A 543 -16.90 3.59 8.28
C MET A 543 -16.77 2.32 7.41
N ARG A 544 -16.74 2.49 6.09
CA ARG A 544 -16.52 1.36 5.17
C ARG A 544 -15.13 0.74 5.34
N GLN A 545 -14.08 1.53 5.52
CA GLN A 545 -12.73 1.01 5.75
C GLN A 545 -12.64 0.29 7.10
N LEU A 546 -13.21 0.88 8.15
CA LEU A 546 -13.29 0.30 9.49
C LEU A 546 -14.07 -1.02 9.49
N MET A 547 -15.17 -1.10 8.75
CA MET A 547 -15.94 -2.34 8.58
C MET A 547 -15.08 -3.47 8.00
N LEU A 548 -14.23 -3.18 7.00
CA LEU A 548 -13.34 -4.16 6.38
C LEU A 548 -12.19 -4.55 7.31
N GLY A 549 -11.60 -3.61 8.06
CA GLY A 549 -10.57 -3.91 9.08
C GLY A 549 -11.14 -4.72 10.25
N THR A 550 -12.31 -4.33 10.76
CA THR A 550 -12.97 -5.03 11.87
C THR A 550 -13.30 -6.48 11.50
N VAL A 551 -13.87 -6.72 10.32
CA VAL A 551 -14.21 -8.10 9.91
C VAL A 551 -12.98 -8.95 9.62
N ASP A 552 -11.90 -8.36 9.07
CA ASP A 552 -10.63 -9.07 8.90
C ASP A 552 -10.08 -9.56 10.24
N LEU A 553 -10.01 -8.69 11.24
CA LEU A 553 -9.54 -9.05 12.58
C LEU A 553 -10.46 -10.07 13.26
N ALA A 554 -11.78 -9.92 13.16
CA ALA A 554 -12.74 -10.85 13.76
C ALA A 554 -12.62 -12.27 13.14
N LEU A 555 -12.46 -12.38 11.82
CA LEU A 555 -12.26 -13.65 11.13
C LEU A 555 -10.99 -14.38 11.58
N HIS A 556 -9.93 -13.67 11.95
CA HIS A 556 -8.65 -14.25 12.35
C HIS A 556 -8.48 -14.47 13.85
N ARG A 557 -9.37 -13.88 14.68
CA ARG A 557 -9.31 -13.95 16.14
C ARG A 557 -10.47 -14.72 16.74
N GLU A 558 -11.69 -14.56 16.23
CA GLU A 558 -12.92 -14.98 16.88
C GLU A 558 -13.64 -16.09 16.12
N PHE A 559 -13.55 -16.11 14.77
CA PHE A 559 -14.22 -17.13 13.96
C PHE A 559 -13.68 -18.53 14.27
N ASP A 560 -14.61 -19.47 14.49
CA ASP A 560 -14.27 -20.91 14.66
C ASP A 560 -14.44 -21.67 13.35
N PRO A 561 -13.34 -22.02 12.65
CA PRO A 561 -13.41 -22.77 11.39
C PRO A 561 -14.01 -24.18 11.53
N ALA A 562 -13.94 -24.78 12.72
CA ALA A 562 -14.52 -26.10 13.02
C ALA A 562 -16.01 -26.02 13.40
N GLY A 563 -16.52 -24.81 13.68
CA GLY A 563 -17.89 -24.56 14.03
C GLY A 563 -18.89 -24.72 12.88
N ALA A 564 -20.18 -24.61 13.20
CA ALA A 564 -21.27 -24.75 12.22
C ALA A 564 -21.53 -23.46 11.44
N VAL A 565 -21.12 -22.28 11.96
CA VAL A 565 -21.37 -20.98 11.35
C VAL A 565 -20.51 -20.82 10.08
N ASP A 566 -21.11 -20.29 9.00
CA ASP A 566 -20.42 -20.01 7.76
C ASP A 566 -19.60 -18.71 7.88
N PRO A 567 -18.39 -18.60 7.26
CA PRO A 567 -17.60 -17.36 7.29
C PRO A 567 -18.35 -16.13 6.77
N ILE A 568 -19.25 -16.32 5.81
CA ILE A 568 -20.09 -15.23 5.26
C ILE A 568 -21.15 -14.79 6.26
N GLU A 569 -21.81 -15.73 6.93
CA GLU A 569 -22.78 -15.45 7.99
C GLU A 569 -22.12 -14.71 9.16
N PHE A 570 -21.04 -15.25 9.70
CA PHE A 570 -20.26 -14.61 10.75
C PHE A 570 -19.80 -13.19 10.36
N GLY A 571 -19.18 -13.06 9.18
CA GLY A 571 -18.72 -11.75 8.71
C GLY A 571 -19.85 -10.76 8.45
N GLY A 572 -21.01 -11.24 7.98
CA GLY A 572 -22.22 -10.43 7.84
C GLY A 572 -22.69 -9.84 9.17
N GLU A 573 -22.72 -10.65 10.24
CA GLU A 573 -23.08 -10.20 11.58
C GLU A 573 -22.10 -9.14 12.11
N VAL A 574 -20.79 -9.34 11.92
CA VAL A 574 -19.76 -8.37 12.33
C VAL A 574 -19.89 -7.05 11.57
N MET A 575 -20.18 -7.08 10.27
CA MET A 575 -20.28 -5.89 9.43
C MET A 575 -21.59 -5.11 9.60
N ALA A 576 -22.70 -5.78 9.97
CA ALA A 576 -24.04 -5.21 10.02
C ALA A 576 -24.15 -3.86 10.77
N PRO A 577 -23.53 -3.67 11.96
CA PRO A 577 -23.62 -2.40 12.68
C PRO A 577 -22.95 -1.21 11.99
N MET A 578 -22.14 -1.45 10.95
CA MET A 578 -21.40 -0.43 10.19
C MET A 578 -21.98 -0.20 8.79
N GLU A 579 -23.10 -0.82 8.46
CA GLU A 579 -23.81 -0.65 7.19
C GLU A 579 -24.92 0.40 7.31
N LEU A 580 -25.15 1.15 6.24
CA LEU A 580 -26.31 2.04 6.10
C LEU A 580 -27.64 1.24 6.24
N ARG A 581 -27.59 0.00 5.85
CA ARG A 581 -28.72 -0.94 5.86
C ARG A 581 -28.31 -2.22 6.60
N PRO A 582 -28.37 -2.26 7.94
CA PRO A 582 -27.99 -3.45 8.71
C PRO A 582 -28.76 -4.72 8.37
N ASP A 583 -30.00 -4.56 7.86
CA ASP A 583 -30.83 -5.66 7.35
C ASP A 583 -30.36 -6.26 5.99
N PHE A 584 -29.38 -5.62 5.35
CA PHE A 584 -28.65 -6.09 4.17
C PHE A 584 -27.16 -6.31 4.48
N ALA A 585 -26.87 -6.97 5.59
CA ALA A 585 -25.50 -7.34 5.93
C ALA A 585 -24.99 -8.38 4.93
N HIS A 586 -24.41 -7.90 3.85
CA HIS A 586 -23.89 -8.73 2.75
C HIS A 586 -22.52 -9.32 3.06
N GLY A 587 -22.49 -10.37 3.86
CA GLY A 587 -21.29 -11.17 4.08
C GLY A 587 -20.70 -11.76 2.81
N GLU A 588 -21.49 -11.93 1.75
CA GLU A 588 -21.07 -12.42 0.44
C GLU A 588 -19.89 -11.64 -0.16
N ARG A 589 -19.74 -10.35 0.19
CA ARG A 589 -18.58 -9.55 -0.24
C ARG A 589 -17.25 -10.14 0.19
N LEU A 590 -17.22 -10.94 1.26
CA LEU A 590 -16.01 -11.61 1.75
C LEU A 590 -15.51 -12.67 0.78
N ALA A 591 -16.39 -13.30 0.00
CA ALA A 591 -16.01 -14.31 -1.01
C ALA A 591 -15.15 -13.74 -2.17
N ARG A 592 -15.05 -12.40 -2.27
CA ARG A 592 -14.18 -11.68 -3.21
C ARG A 592 -13.19 -10.73 -2.52
N PHE A 593 -13.01 -10.86 -1.21
CA PHE A 593 -12.11 -10.00 -0.45
C PHE A 593 -10.65 -10.47 -0.61
N THR A 594 -10.12 -10.24 -1.81
CA THR A 594 -8.78 -10.68 -2.21
C THR A 594 -7.67 -10.11 -1.32
N HIS A 595 -7.78 -8.88 -0.80
CA HIS A 595 -6.81 -8.31 0.14
C HIS A 595 -6.52 -9.26 1.30
N VAL A 596 -7.56 -9.85 1.90
CA VAL A 596 -7.45 -10.71 3.07
C VAL A 596 -7.14 -12.16 2.69
N PHE A 597 -7.80 -12.69 1.64
CA PHE A 597 -7.70 -14.12 1.32
C PHE A 597 -6.63 -14.49 0.30
N SER A 598 -6.04 -13.51 -0.41
CA SER A 598 -4.98 -13.74 -1.41
C SER A 598 -3.94 -12.63 -1.53
N GLY A 599 -4.17 -11.45 -0.98
CA GLY A 599 -3.36 -10.25 -1.19
C GLY A 599 -2.34 -9.90 -0.11
N GLY A 600 -2.16 -10.76 0.91
CA GLY A 600 -1.16 -10.51 1.96
C GLY A 600 -1.61 -9.60 3.13
N TYR A 601 -2.85 -9.09 3.12
CA TYR A 601 -3.42 -8.24 4.17
C TYR A 601 -4.20 -8.99 5.25
N ALA A 602 -4.02 -10.30 5.36
CA ALA A 602 -4.69 -11.11 6.38
C ALA A 602 -4.35 -10.64 7.79
N ALA A 603 -5.36 -10.34 8.60
CA ALA A 603 -5.25 -9.69 9.91
C ALA A 603 -4.42 -8.39 9.86
N GLY A 604 -4.43 -7.71 8.72
CA GLY A 604 -3.60 -6.54 8.46
C GLY A 604 -4.33 -5.38 7.77
N TYR A 605 -5.63 -5.51 7.49
CA TYR A 605 -6.39 -4.45 6.79
C TYR A 605 -6.51 -3.16 7.61
N TYR A 606 -6.47 -3.25 8.94
CA TYR A 606 -6.44 -2.11 9.85
C TYR A 606 -5.32 -1.10 9.55
N SER A 607 -4.22 -1.56 8.94
CA SER A 607 -3.03 -0.74 8.69
C SER A 607 -3.31 0.49 7.82
N TYR A 608 -4.31 0.42 6.92
CA TYR A 608 -4.74 1.59 6.15
C TYR A 608 -5.19 2.75 7.04
N LYS A 609 -6.02 2.46 8.04
CA LYS A 609 -6.48 3.49 8.98
C LYS A 609 -5.45 3.86 10.03
N TRP A 610 -4.61 2.90 10.41
CA TRP A 610 -3.50 3.17 11.31
C TRP A 610 -2.52 4.19 10.72
N SER A 611 -2.12 4.00 9.46
CA SER A 611 -1.21 4.92 8.76
C SER A 611 -1.82 6.31 8.58
N GLU A 612 -3.13 6.40 8.29
CA GLU A 612 -3.83 7.69 8.23
C GLU A 612 -3.85 8.43 9.58
N VAL A 613 -3.91 7.70 10.71
CA VAL A 613 -3.76 8.32 12.04
C VAL A 613 -2.36 8.88 12.23
N LEU A 614 -1.33 8.09 11.87
CA LEU A 614 0.06 8.51 12.00
C LEU A 614 0.36 9.76 11.17
N ASP A 615 -0.07 9.78 9.90
CA ASP A 615 0.18 10.91 9.01
C ASP A 615 -0.55 12.18 9.47
N ALA A 616 -1.84 12.08 9.82
CA ALA A 616 -2.62 13.22 10.28
C ALA A 616 -2.05 13.82 11.57
N ASP A 617 -1.64 12.95 12.49
CA ASP A 617 -1.08 13.38 13.77
C ASP A 617 0.32 14.00 13.59
N ALA A 618 1.20 13.38 12.79
CA ALA A 618 2.50 13.94 12.46
C ALA A 618 2.38 15.28 11.72
N PHE A 619 1.46 15.41 10.75
CA PHE A 619 1.22 16.66 10.04
C PHE A 619 0.67 17.77 10.95
N SER A 620 -0.06 17.41 12.02
CA SER A 620 -0.55 18.38 13.01
C SER A 620 0.58 19.21 13.65
N ARG A 621 1.80 18.65 13.77
CA ARG A 621 2.97 19.37 14.23
C ARG A 621 3.41 20.44 13.23
N PHE A 622 3.43 20.11 11.92
CA PHE A 622 3.70 21.10 10.86
C PHE A 622 2.64 22.20 10.80
N VAL A 623 1.37 21.89 10.98
CA VAL A 623 0.32 22.91 11.05
C VAL A 623 0.56 23.88 12.21
N ARG A 624 0.92 23.37 13.38
CA ARG A 624 1.15 24.17 14.59
C ARG A 624 2.44 24.99 14.52
N GLU A 625 3.52 24.44 13.98
CA GLU A 625 4.85 25.05 13.96
C GLU A 625 5.15 25.80 12.67
N GLY A 626 4.31 25.64 11.63
CA GLY A 626 4.41 26.20 10.28
C GLY A 626 4.69 25.13 9.24
N ILE A 627 3.84 25.05 8.19
CA ILE A 627 3.92 24.00 7.16
C ILE A 627 5.22 24.02 6.32
N PHE A 628 6.00 25.07 6.41
CA PHE A 628 7.34 25.22 5.79
C PHE A 628 8.45 25.41 6.83
N ASN A 629 8.20 25.07 8.09
CA ASN A 629 9.21 25.22 9.13
C ASN A 629 10.36 24.21 8.90
N PRO A 630 11.59 24.70 8.60
CA PRO A 630 12.72 23.83 8.31
C PRO A 630 13.22 23.07 9.54
N GLU A 631 12.96 23.54 10.75
CA GLU A 631 13.33 22.82 11.98
C GLU A 631 12.44 21.59 12.17
N THR A 632 11.12 21.74 11.92
CA THR A 632 10.17 20.64 11.98
C THR A 632 10.46 19.63 10.87
N GLY A 633 10.78 20.11 9.64
CA GLY A 633 11.17 19.25 8.53
C GLY A 633 12.43 18.44 8.82
N ARG A 634 13.49 19.10 9.34
CA ARG A 634 14.72 18.40 9.76
C ARG A 634 14.45 17.38 10.87
N ALA A 635 13.65 17.76 11.88
CA ALA A 635 13.28 16.82 12.94
C ALA A 635 12.60 15.56 12.37
N PHE A 636 11.67 15.71 11.43
CA PHE A 636 11.04 14.58 10.75
C PHE A 636 12.05 13.75 9.95
N ALA A 637 12.93 14.41 9.19
CA ALA A 637 13.97 13.74 8.43
C ALA A 637 14.91 12.91 9.33
N GLU A 638 15.38 13.50 10.44
CA GLU A 638 16.35 12.87 11.35
C GLU A 638 15.75 11.77 12.23
N THR A 639 14.47 11.89 12.63
CA THR A 639 13.83 10.94 13.55
C THR A 639 13.05 9.84 12.84
N VAL A 640 12.54 10.10 11.63
CA VAL A 640 11.71 9.16 10.87
C VAL A 640 12.43 8.68 9.60
N LEU A 641 12.74 9.60 8.65
CA LEU A 641 13.20 9.21 7.33
C LEU A 641 14.60 8.60 7.33
N ALA A 642 15.52 9.16 8.13
CA ALA A 642 16.92 8.72 8.16
C ALA A 642 17.14 7.42 8.93
N ARG A 643 16.22 7.03 9.81
CA ARG A 643 16.43 5.94 10.77
C ARG A 643 15.86 4.59 10.33
N GLY A 644 15.04 4.50 9.28
CA GLY A 644 14.50 3.23 8.79
C GLY A 644 13.98 2.34 9.94
N ASP A 645 14.40 1.06 9.99
CA ASP A 645 14.13 0.14 11.10
C ASP A 645 15.28 0.05 12.12
N ALA A 646 16.05 1.13 12.31
CA ALA A 646 17.08 1.17 13.36
C ALA A 646 16.50 1.16 14.78
N GLU A 647 15.25 1.60 14.92
CA GLU A 647 14.46 1.60 16.16
C GLU A 647 13.04 1.10 15.90
N ASP A 648 12.30 0.81 16.97
CA ASP A 648 10.88 0.51 16.84
C ASP A 648 10.10 1.72 16.29
N ALA A 649 9.17 1.47 15.37
CA ALA A 649 8.36 2.51 14.73
C ALA A 649 7.63 3.43 15.74
N GLU A 650 7.17 2.86 16.88
CA GLU A 650 6.61 3.65 17.98
C GLU A 650 7.65 4.64 18.57
N GLN A 651 8.92 4.23 18.67
CA GLN A 651 9.96 5.11 19.19
C GLN A 651 10.30 6.21 18.19
N LEU A 652 10.40 5.90 16.90
CA LEU A 652 10.59 6.90 15.85
C LEU A 652 9.49 7.96 15.86
N PHE A 653 8.24 7.53 16.01
CA PHE A 653 7.10 8.45 16.12
C PHE A 653 7.17 9.30 17.39
N ARG A 654 7.49 8.71 18.55
CA ARG A 654 7.68 9.43 19.81
C ARG A 654 8.84 10.44 19.75
N ASP A 655 9.94 10.08 19.10
CA ASP A 655 11.10 10.98 18.93
C ASP A 655 10.70 12.22 18.11
N PHE A 656 9.82 12.06 17.14
CA PHE A 656 9.29 13.19 16.37
C PHE A 656 8.21 13.96 17.14
N MET A 657 7.17 13.28 17.65
CA MET A 657 6.00 13.94 18.23
C MET A 657 6.11 14.26 19.72
N GLY A 658 7.05 13.62 20.46
CA GLY A 658 7.17 13.71 21.93
C GLY A 658 6.13 12.88 22.70
N ARG A 659 5.29 12.10 22.02
CA ARG A 659 4.19 11.29 22.57
C ARG A 659 3.79 10.16 21.64
N ASP A 660 2.90 9.29 22.11
CA ASP A 660 2.25 8.27 21.28
C ASP A 660 1.28 8.88 20.25
N PRO A 661 0.95 8.15 19.16
CA PRO A 661 -0.03 8.58 18.17
C PRO A 661 -1.41 8.84 18.79
N GLU A 662 -2.06 9.90 18.35
CA GLU A 662 -3.42 10.28 18.73
C GLU A 662 -4.36 10.34 17.52
N MET A 663 -5.57 9.81 17.69
CA MET A 663 -6.58 9.76 16.61
C MET A 663 -7.21 11.13 16.31
N ASP A 664 -7.08 12.10 17.22
CA ASP A 664 -7.80 13.38 17.17
C ASP A 664 -7.50 14.19 15.92
N ALA A 665 -6.25 14.12 15.42
CA ALA A 665 -5.86 14.82 14.20
C ALA A 665 -6.58 14.25 12.96
N LEU A 666 -6.69 12.92 12.84
CA LEU A 666 -7.45 12.28 11.77
C LEU A 666 -8.94 12.64 11.87
N ILE A 667 -9.51 12.58 13.07
CA ILE A 667 -10.92 12.91 13.30
C ILE A 667 -11.19 14.37 12.89
N ARG A 668 -10.35 15.33 13.30
CA ARG A 668 -10.46 16.73 12.86
C ARG A 668 -10.38 16.89 11.34
N ARG A 669 -9.39 16.26 10.72
CA ARG A 669 -9.18 16.34 9.27
C ARG A 669 -10.37 15.79 8.49
N SER A 670 -10.93 14.66 8.90
CA SER A 670 -11.96 13.93 8.16
C SER A 670 -13.39 14.36 8.53
N LEU A 671 -13.65 14.68 9.80
CA LEU A 671 -15.00 14.89 10.33
C LEU A 671 -15.24 16.30 10.88
N GLY A 672 -14.20 17.12 11.02
CA GLY A 672 -14.26 18.49 11.50
C GLY A 672 -13.96 18.67 13.00
N GLU A 673 -13.74 19.90 13.44
CA GLU A 673 -13.31 20.26 14.80
C GLU A 673 -14.27 19.78 15.91
N THR A 674 -15.58 19.88 15.68
CA THR A 674 -16.62 19.47 16.65
C THR A 674 -16.62 17.98 16.93
N ALA A 675 -16.06 17.15 16.04
CA ALA A 675 -15.99 15.71 16.20
C ALA A 675 -15.05 15.28 17.35
N VAL A 676 -14.01 16.06 17.61
CA VAL A 676 -13.06 15.79 18.70
C VAL A 676 -13.70 16.05 20.06
N GLU A 677 -14.51 17.12 20.17
CA GLU A 677 -15.19 17.48 21.42
C GLU A 677 -16.23 16.43 21.85
N VAL A 678 -16.97 15.86 20.88
CA VAL A 678 -17.94 14.79 21.13
C VAL A 678 -17.25 13.51 21.61
N GLY A 679 -16.14 13.12 20.96
CA GLY A 679 -15.39 11.92 21.34
C GLY A 679 -14.77 11.99 22.74
N LEU A 680 -14.33 13.17 23.16
CA LEU A 680 -13.79 13.39 24.51
C LEU A 680 -14.87 13.27 25.61
N ALA A 681 -16.12 13.68 25.31
CA ALA A 681 -17.22 13.56 26.24
C ALA A 681 -17.66 12.09 26.45
N ASP A 682 -17.64 11.27 25.39
CA ASP A 682 -18.01 9.85 25.46
C ASP A 682 -16.94 8.99 26.15
N VAL A 683 -15.65 9.30 25.95
CA VAL A 683 -14.55 8.63 26.67
C VAL A 683 -14.58 8.94 28.16
N ALA A 684 -14.91 10.17 28.53
CA ALA A 684 -15.07 10.55 29.95
C ALA A 684 -16.29 9.87 30.60
N ALA A 685 -17.35 9.63 29.85
CA ALA A 685 -18.55 8.93 30.34
C ALA A 685 -18.30 7.42 30.53
N SER A 686 -17.55 6.77 29.63
CA SER A 686 -17.20 5.34 29.72
C SER A 686 -16.17 5.02 30.80
N ALA A 687 -15.27 5.98 31.14
CA ALA A 687 -14.30 5.83 32.23
C ALA A 687 -14.91 6.01 33.63
N GLY A 688 -16.14 6.55 33.71
CA GLY A 688 -16.89 6.76 34.97
C GLY A 688 -17.70 5.55 35.42
N ASP A 689 -17.98 4.59 34.53
CA ASP A 689 -18.77 3.39 34.86
C ASP A 689 -17.92 2.18 35.32
N ASP A 690 -16.59 2.26 35.22
CA ASP A 690 -15.64 1.22 35.67
C ASP A 690 -14.87 1.59 36.97
N ALA A 691 -15.32 2.60 37.74
CA ALA A 691 -14.70 3.01 39.00
C ALA A 691 -15.51 2.55 40.26
#